data_3fd1cb18d8e4ed207ce2b4e4173ac698
#
_entry.id   3fd1cb18d8e4ed207ce2b4e4173ac698
#
_cell.length_a   1.000
_cell.length_b   1.000
_cell.length_c   1.000
_cell.angle_alpha   90.00
_cell.angle_beta   90.00
_cell.angle_gamma   90.00
#
_symmetry.space_group_name_H-M   'P 1'
#
loop_
_entity.id
_entity.type
_entity.pdbx_description
1 polymer ?
#
loop_
_entity_poly.entity_id
_entity_poly.type
_entity_poly.pdbx_seq_one_letter_code
_entity_poly.pdbx_strand_id
1 'polypeptide(L)'
;MNYLLTSLAAASLLCIAAAETLPDTAAAVRATAPGAVFQENEVLEFTLDPAVAGTVRYEVRDWRDNLITSGIWPADGHGTLRLADLSRGYYQLSLSKGPEQLKGTRSFAIVADPEKRRRNPDSFFALDSAQSWLARPNPANPRFPGEGFETVSELARRAGAEHIRERLSWSDVEPVRGQFTGREYQKNAELLHQRGIQVLGMYHNAPRWTKQHSSKLPDDLTATYEFARNAALRFAGKMTAWEFWNEQDIGFTDEPAWDYAACLKAAALGFKTADPGLPVLLGGIAVTPLAPYNDVVMQNGAAEYFDIFNVHTYRPLRDYPAILEDIRAFMKRHGIEGHPLWFTENGSLAEGSGRLPSYLPGRKSHSPEQELLVAEFLPKCMVTMQSLGVNRDYFFVLCPYNEQNGGKDWGLLRHDYTAKPGYAAFATLTDRLGAAEYQGILKPAKNVRAFLYRQPDGSQTVIYWTLSELDRDGQRPDLTIADRYETTFTLAVADGTYRTTDLLGSPGTITAGNGRLELRAERFPAYVDGLSGLKPDIPAPPPSKQSVPSVEPLDKAIVFKTVLSPDFQLTAGKDRAELLNTPARLKLLVYNFSTEEKRGCITINEGKVKGLPNQTVIPAFGRKEFSLTFIPAAGQKEIVFRGVFQDKPASPLVIPISSLDGCRTVDLPNTSDPLNWKPNSSGKMAISFDPAEQAVCFHTKFPPNVDRWVYPEYTLQLPQESLHGAYALTFEVKATPDAIKQMLVMSVGHTGEKQEKAIHHPVLRPSEHWEKRTIYFDKQSEPLEIIRLRIGLNSMSDEITYRIRNIQVVYQQ
;
A
#
# COMPACT_ATOMS: atom_id res chain seq x y z
N MET A 1 28.87 -14.16 -72.26
CA MET A 1 29.98 -15.13 -72.42
C MET A 1 30.08 -15.91 -71.13
N ASN A 2 29.34 -16.96 -71.06
CA ASN A 2 29.70 -18.36 -70.83
C ASN A 2 30.61 -18.54 -69.58
N TYR A 3 30.31 -19.30 -68.55
CA TYR A 3 30.02 -20.77 -68.55
C TYR A 3 29.27 -21.19 -67.29
N LEU A 4 28.33 -22.09 -67.46
CA LEU A 4 27.77 -23.01 -66.50
C LEU A 4 28.86 -23.96 -65.97
N LEU A 5 28.82 -24.28 -64.67
CA LEU A 5 29.23 -25.58 -64.15
C LEU A 5 28.32 -26.01 -63.00
N THR A 6 27.57 -27.02 -63.29
CA THR A 6 26.74 -27.83 -62.38
C THR A 6 27.64 -28.68 -61.48
N SER A 7 27.37 -28.62 -60.16
CA SER A 7 27.73 -29.74 -59.25
C SER A 7 26.55 -30.07 -58.34
N LEU A 8 26.00 -31.27 -58.55
CA LEU A 8 25.12 -31.94 -57.61
C LEU A 8 25.82 -32.10 -56.26
N ALA A 9 25.22 -31.54 -55.24
CA ALA A 9 25.49 -31.94 -53.86
C ALA A 9 24.19 -32.52 -53.28
N ALA A 10 24.30 -33.80 -52.89
CA ALA A 10 23.22 -34.57 -52.31
C ALA A 10 22.81 -33.89 -50.98
N ALA A 11 21.58 -33.42 -50.93
CA ALA A 11 20.94 -32.95 -49.70
C ALA A 11 20.52 -34.21 -48.90
N SER A 12 21.36 -34.55 -47.90
CA SER A 12 20.93 -35.41 -46.81
C SER A 12 19.98 -34.60 -45.93
N LEU A 13 18.68 -34.87 -46.07
CA LEU A 13 17.70 -34.45 -45.11
C LEU A 13 18.00 -35.14 -43.78
N LEU A 14 18.71 -34.42 -42.89
CA LEU A 14 18.61 -34.70 -41.48
C LEU A 14 17.24 -34.15 -41.05
N CYS A 15 16.28 -35.05 -40.89
CA CYS A 15 15.13 -34.80 -40.04
C CYS A 15 15.65 -34.65 -38.62
N ILE A 16 16.00 -33.43 -38.20
CA ILE A 16 16.03 -33.10 -36.80
C ILE A 16 14.58 -33.10 -36.38
N ALA A 17 14.12 -34.23 -35.82
CA ALA A 17 12.93 -34.26 -35.02
C ALA A 17 13.17 -33.23 -33.94
N ALA A 18 12.48 -32.07 -34.00
CA ALA A 18 12.37 -31.17 -32.90
C ALA A 18 11.87 -32.01 -31.73
N ALA A 19 12.71 -32.23 -30.75
CA ALA A 19 12.27 -32.85 -29.51
C ALA A 19 11.16 -31.96 -29.01
N GLU A 20 9.91 -32.45 -29.10
CA GLU A 20 8.77 -31.78 -28.49
C GLU A 20 9.10 -31.65 -27.01
N THR A 21 9.45 -30.43 -26.58
CA THR A 21 9.63 -30.15 -25.16
C THR A 21 8.29 -30.39 -24.50
N LEU A 22 8.23 -31.38 -23.60
CA LEU A 22 7.03 -31.67 -22.82
C LEU A 22 6.56 -30.38 -22.12
N PRO A 23 5.25 -30.08 -22.15
CA PRO A 23 4.72 -28.89 -21.49
C PRO A 23 4.97 -28.96 -19.99
N ASP A 24 5.11 -27.77 -19.38
CA ASP A 24 5.17 -27.62 -17.92
C ASP A 24 3.90 -28.19 -17.27
N THR A 25 4.04 -28.89 -16.14
CA THR A 25 2.90 -29.46 -15.39
C THR A 25 1.83 -28.40 -15.08
N ALA A 26 2.24 -27.19 -14.71
CA ALA A 26 1.30 -26.11 -14.45
C ALA A 26 0.50 -25.68 -15.67
N ALA A 27 1.05 -25.81 -16.89
CA ALA A 27 0.35 -25.54 -18.12
C ALA A 27 -0.51 -26.73 -18.56
N ALA A 28 -0.06 -27.95 -18.32
CA ALA A 28 -0.69 -29.18 -18.76
C ALA A 28 -1.92 -29.58 -17.92
N VAL A 29 -1.95 -29.24 -16.63
CA VAL A 29 -3.03 -29.63 -15.70
C VAL A 29 -3.95 -28.46 -15.41
N ARG A 30 -5.25 -28.66 -15.58
CA ARG A 30 -6.28 -27.68 -15.21
C ARG A 30 -7.18 -28.24 -14.13
N ALA A 31 -7.40 -27.49 -13.06
CA ALA A 31 -8.41 -27.78 -12.06
C ALA A 31 -9.79 -27.30 -12.54
N THR A 32 -10.86 -28.00 -12.19
CA THR A 32 -12.23 -27.55 -12.47
C THR A 32 -12.67 -26.40 -11.56
N ALA A 33 -12.13 -26.35 -10.33
CA ALA A 33 -12.40 -25.26 -9.41
C ALA A 33 -11.65 -23.97 -9.81
N PRO A 34 -12.27 -22.77 -9.61
CA PRO A 34 -11.64 -21.49 -9.89
C PRO A 34 -10.34 -21.33 -9.09
N GLY A 35 -9.29 -20.88 -9.76
CA GLY A 35 -7.97 -20.67 -9.14
C GLY A 35 -7.30 -21.93 -8.57
N ALA A 36 -7.78 -23.13 -8.95
CA ALA A 36 -7.41 -24.40 -8.32
C ALA A 36 -7.64 -24.39 -6.78
N VAL A 37 -8.69 -23.70 -6.33
CA VAL A 37 -9.13 -23.66 -4.93
C VAL A 37 -10.44 -24.44 -4.80
N PHE A 38 -10.36 -25.57 -4.15
CA PHE A 38 -11.53 -26.41 -3.86
C PHE A 38 -12.05 -26.09 -2.46
N GLN A 39 -13.33 -26.32 -2.25
CA GLN A 39 -13.96 -26.30 -0.93
C GLN A 39 -13.90 -27.71 -0.33
N GLU A 40 -13.88 -27.79 0.99
CA GLU A 40 -14.05 -29.07 1.69
C GLU A 40 -15.31 -29.78 1.22
N ASN A 41 -15.18 -31.06 0.87
CA ASN A 41 -16.21 -31.91 0.28
C ASN A 41 -16.56 -31.61 -1.22
N GLU A 42 -15.88 -30.70 -1.88
CA GLU A 42 -15.98 -30.53 -3.32
C GLU A 42 -15.18 -31.64 -4.03
N VAL A 43 -15.67 -32.08 -5.19
CA VAL A 43 -14.95 -33.09 -5.98
C VAL A 43 -13.67 -32.49 -6.53
N LEU A 44 -12.52 -33.06 -6.17
CA LEU A 44 -11.20 -32.61 -6.63
C LEU A 44 -10.95 -33.16 -8.02
N GLU A 45 -11.30 -32.40 -9.02
CA GLU A 45 -11.28 -32.82 -10.42
C GLU A 45 -10.28 -31.99 -11.23
N PHE A 46 -9.43 -32.74 -12.01
CA PHE A 46 -8.40 -32.15 -12.84
C PHE A 46 -8.48 -32.73 -14.25
N THR A 47 -8.23 -31.91 -15.26
CA THR A 47 -8.12 -32.32 -16.66
C THR A 47 -6.68 -32.14 -17.14
N LEU A 48 -6.25 -33.03 -18.05
CA LEU A 48 -4.93 -32.99 -18.66
C LEU A 48 -5.04 -32.42 -20.09
N ASP A 49 -4.07 -31.62 -20.49
CA ASP A 49 -3.96 -31.11 -21.84
C ASP A 49 -3.77 -32.29 -22.82
N PRO A 50 -4.57 -32.40 -23.89
CA PRO A 50 -4.44 -33.47 -24.87
C PRO A 50 -3.06 -33.61 -25.52
N ALA A 51 -2.27 -32.55 -25.53
CA ALA A 51 -0.88 -32.59 -26.03
C ALA A 51 0.03 -33.50 -25.19
N VAL A 52 -0.37 -33.85 -23.97
CA VAL A 52 0.35 -34.79 -23.10
C VAL A 52 -0.14 -36.21 -23.34
N ALA A 53 0.17 -36.79 -24.51
CA ALA A 53 -0.24 -38.13 -24.86
C ALA A 53 0.55 -39.24 -24.14
N GLY A 54 -0.09 -40.40 -23.88
CA GLY A 54 0.52 -41.62 -23.30
C GLY A 54 0.27 -41.79 -21.82
N THR A 55 0.93 -42.77 -21.23
CA THR A 55 0.80 -43.08 -19.79
C THR A 55 1.54 -42.03 -18.96
N VAL A 56 0.80 -41.26 -18.17
CA VAL A 56 1.31 -40.20 -17.28
C VAL A 56 1.10 -40.66 -15.85
N ARG A 57 2.14 -40.54 -15.04
CA ARG A 57 2.08 -40.73 -13.59
C ARG A 57 1.93 -39.40 -12.93
N TYR A 58 1.15 -39.34 -11.85
CA TYR A 58 1.03 -38.16 -10.98
C TYR A 58 1.49 -38.47 -9.57
N GLU A 59 2.04 -37.46 -8.89
CA GLU A 59 2.27 -37.40 -7.45
C GLU A 59 1.63 -36.14 -6.89
N VAL A 60 0.98 -36.26 -5.73
CA VAL A 60 0.48 -35.14 -4.93
C VAL A 60 1.27 -35.10 -3.64
N ARG A 61 1.87 -33.96 -3.38
CA ARG A 61 2.60 -33.67 -2.15
C ARG A 61 1.95 -32.50 -1.42
N ASP A 62 2.05 -32.52 -0.09
CA ASP A 62 1.68 -31.35 0.72
C ASP A 62 2.77 -30.24 0.60
N TRP A 63 2.50 -29.09 1.23
CA TRP A 63 3.41 -27.96 1.23
C TRP A 63 4.74 -28.22 2.00
N ARG A 64 4.82 -29.30 2.77
CA ARG A 64 6.04 -29.78 3.47
C ARG A 64 6.79 -30.84 2.69
N ASP A 65 6.39 -31.08 1.44
CA ASP A 65 6.95 -32.07 0.51
C ASP A 65 6.69 -33.54 0.93
N ASN A 66 5.74 -33.81 1.83
CA ASN A 66 5.32 -35.17 2.12
C ASN A 66 4.46 -35.72 0.98
N LEU A 67 4.79 -36.93 0.49
CA LEU A 67 3.96 -37.61 -0.49
C LEU A 67 2.63 -38.03 0.13
N ILE A 68 1.53 -37.52 -0.43
CA ILE A 68 0.18 -37.80 0.05
C ILE A 68 -0.48 -38.91 -0.77
N THR A 69 -0.40 -38.81 -2.10
CA THR A 69 -0.91 -39.87 -2.98
C THR A 69 -0.18 -39.85 -4.31
N SER A 70 -0.19 -40.97 -5.02
CA SER A 70 0.35 -41.07 -6.37
C SER A 70 -0.42 -42.12 -7.18
N GLY A 71 -0.34 -42.04 -8.50
CA GLY A 71 -1.03 -42.98 -9.36
C GLY A 71 -0.71 -42.77 -10.84
N ILE A 72 -1.53 -43.42 -11.66
CA ILE A 72 -1.50 -43.24 -13.12
C ILE A 72 -2.72 -42.39 -13.50
N TRP A 73 -2.46 -41.35 -14.30
CA TRP A 73 -3.55 -40.59 -14.91
C TRP A 73 -4.37 -41.50 -15.83
N PRO A 74 -5.72 -41.41 -15.87
CA PRO A 74 -6.55 -42.30 -16.70
C PRO A 74 -6.02 -42.40 -18.15
N ALA A 75 -5.99 -43.64 -18.70
CA ALA A 75 -5.13 -44.07 -19.79
C ALA A 75 -5.47 -43.48 -21.19
N ASP A 76 -6.59 -42.81 -21.36
CA ASP A 76 -6.98 -42.23 -22.64
C ASP A 76 -6.41 -40.82 -22.94
N GLY A 77 -5.56 -40.31 -22.06
CA GLY A 77 -4.93 -38.96 -22.19
C GLY A 77 -5.93 -37.81 -22.16
N HIS A 78 -7.24 -38.12 -22.20
CA HIS A 78 -8.34 -37.18 -22.13
C HIS A 78 -9.17 -37.34 -20.86
N GLY A 79 -8.77 -38.30 -19.99
CA GLY A 79 -9.48 -38.62 -18.78
C GLY A 79 -9.34 -37.57 -17.71
N THR A 80 -10.35 -37.46 -16.89
CA THR A 80 -10.40 -36.60 -15.71
C THR A 80 -9.78 -37.33 -14.53
N LEU A 81 -8.79 -36.76 -13.89
CA LEU A 81 -8.27 -37.21 -12.60
C LEU A 81 -9.20 -36.74 -11.48
N ARG A 82 -9.69 -37.66 -10.68
CA ARG A 82 -10.44 -37.37 -9.44
C ARG A 82 -9.63 -37.85 -8.26
N LEU A 83 -9.29 -36.90 -7.38
CA LEU A 83 -8.63 -37.20 -6.13
C LEU A 83 -9.67 -37.32 -5.01
N ALA A 84 -9.53 -38.30 -4.16
CA ALA A 84 -10.38 -38.54 -3.00
C ALA A 84 -9.56 -38.46 -1.72
N ASP A 85 -10.25 -38.30 -0.59
CA ASP A 85 -9.72 -38.41 0.77
C ASP A 85 -8.57 -37.45 1.13
N LEU A 86 -8.50 -36.28 0.44
CA LEU A 86 -7.60 -35.22 0.85
C LEU A 86 -8.30 -34.27 1.83
N SER A 87 -7.60 -33.99 2.93
CA SER A 87 -8.05 -32.98 3.91
C SER A 87 -7.82 -31.56 3.39
N ARG A 88 -8.31 -30.57 4.14
CA ARG A 88 -7.92 -29.16 3.94
C ARG A 88 -6.40 -29.02 3.94
N GLY A 89 -5.88 -28.07 3.18
CA GLY A 89 -4.46 -27.83 3.04
C GLY A 89 -4.06 -27.26 1.69
N TYR A 90 -2.76 -27.20 1.47
CA TYR A 90 -2.17 -26.74 0.24
C TYR A 90 -1.26 -27.82 -0.36
N TYR A 91 -1.46 -28.12 -1.63
CA TYR A 91 -0.89 -29.28 -2.29
C TYR A 91 -0.23 -28.92 -3.61
N GLN A 92 0.68 -29.75 -4.05
CA GLN A 92 1.37 -29.68 -5.32
C GLN A 92 1.20 -31.00 -6.07
N LEU A 93 0.69 -30.92 -7.28
CA LEU A 93 0.56 -32.05 -8.21
C LEU A 93 1.68 -31.95 -9.24
N SER A 94 2.50 -32.98 -9.33
CA SER A 94 3.55 -33.14 -10.34
C SER A 94 3.21 -34.30 -11.28
N LEU A 95 3.72 -34.22 -12.51
CA LEU A 95 3.56 -35.24 -13.54
C LEU A 95 4.90 -35.84 -13.96
N SER A 96 4.88 -37.13 -14.33
CA SER A 96 6.02 -37.82 -14.99
C SER A 96 5.56 -38.72 -16.11
N LYS A 97 6.38 -38.82 -17.17
CA LYS A 97 6.15 -39.67 -18.32
C LYS A 97 7.33 -40.60 -18.48
N GLY A 98 7.14 -41.91 -18.21
CA GLY A 98 8.26 -42.84 -18.08
C GLY A 98 9.22 -42.40 -16.95
N PRO A 99 10.54 -42.33 -17.23
CA PRO A 99 11.51 -41.86 -16.24
C PRO A 99 11.64 -40.33 -16.15
N GLU A 100 11.00 -39.58 -17.07
CA GLU A 100 11.11 -38.11 -17.13
C GLU A 100 9.99 -37.47 -16.30
N GLN A 101 10.36 -36.62 -15.37
CA GLN A 101 9.44 -35.75 -14.68
C GLN A 101 9.20 -34.50 -15.53
N LEU A 102 7.94 -34.09 -15.71
CA LEU A 102 7.59 -32.83 -16.31
C LEU A 102 8.03 -31.70 -15.38
N LYS A 103 8.47 -30.60 -15.96
CA LYS A 103 8.87 -29.43 -15.18
C LYS A 103 7.68 -28.80 -14.47
N GLY A 104 7.94 -28.22 -13.30
CA GLY A 104 6.98 -27.50 -12.51
C GLY A 104 5.92 -28.38 -11.85
N THR A 105 5.01 -27.73 -11.13
CA THR A 105 3.90 -28.36 -10.42
C THR A 105 2.63 -27.55 -10.61
N ARG A 106 1.47 -28.20 -10.57
CA ARG A 106 0.17 -27.54 -10.41
C ARG A 106 -0.18 -27.50 -8.93
N SER A 107 -0.10 -26.33 -8.31
CA SER A 107 -0.57 -26.15 -6.93
C SER A 107 -2.08 -26.04 -6.88
N PHE A 108 -2.67 -26.52 -5.79
CA PHE A 108 -4.07 -26.34 -5.46
C PHE A 108 -4.28 -26.27 -3.94
N ALA A 109 -5.38 -25.65 -3.54
CA ALA A 109 -5.76 -25.54 -2.14
C ALA A 109 -7.12 -26.21 -1.91
N ILE A 110 -7.30 -26.77 -0.70
CA ILE A 110 -8.59 -27.19 -0.19
C ILE A 110 -8.88 -26.36 1.04
N VAL A 111 -9.91 -25.50 0.96
CA VAL A 111 -10.27 -24.56 2.03
C VAL A 111 -11.58 -24.97 2.69
N ALA A 112 -11.88 -24.37 3.84
CA ALA A 112 -13.15 -24.57 4.50
C ALA A 112 -14.32 -24.15 3.61
N ASP A 113 -15.43 -24.86 3.71
CA ASP A 113 -16.66 -24.53 3.01
C ASP A 113 -17.16 -23.15 3.48
N PRO A 114 -17.23 -22.12 2.59
CA PRO A 114 -17.65 -20.79 2.96
C PRO A 114 -19.06 -20.72 3.57
N GLU A 115 -19.96 -21.65 3.18
CA GLU A 115 -21.33 -21.69 3.69
C GLU A 115 -21.39 -22.20 5.15
N LYS A 116 -20.35 -22.89 5.60
CA LYS A 116 -20.22 -23.38 6.98
C LYS A 116 -19.44 -22.44 7.88
N ARG A 117 -18.78 -21.44 7.31
CA ARG A 117 -18.06 -20.43 8.08
C ARG A 117 -19.03 -19.52 8.81
N ARG A 118 -18.73 -19.21 10.06
CA ARG A 118 -19.42 -18.15 10.78
C ARG A 118 -18.99 -16.82 10.24
N ARG A 119 -19.93 -16.04 9.77
CA ARG A 119 -19.68 -14.71 9.23
C ARG A 119 -19.55 -13.68 10.36
N ASN A 120 -18.67 -12.72 10.17
CA ASN A 120 -18.51 -11.57 11.05
C ASN A 120 -18.40 -10.30 10.22
N PRO A 121 -19.51 -9.53 10.10
CA PRO A 121 -19.48 -8.28 9.33
C PRO A 121 -18.50 -7.22 9.88
N ASP A 122 -18.00 -7.42 11.11
CA ASP A 122 -16.99 -6.56 11.74
C ASP A 122 -15.60 -7.24 11.78
N SER A 123 -15.37 -8.23 10.91
CA SER A 123 -14.08 -8.92 10.84
C SER A 123 -12.91 -7.94 10.73
N PHE A 124 -11.89 -8.20 11.53
CA PHE A 124 -10.62 -7.47 11.49
C PHE A 124 -9.86 -7.74 10.18
N PHE A 125 -9.91 -8.98 9.69
CA PHE A 125 -9.12 -9.48 8.57
C PHE A 125 -9.78 -9.13 7.25
N ALA A 126 -9.10 -8.31 6.44
CA ALA A 126 -9.60 -7.83 5.17
C ALA A 126 -8.54 -7.95 4.06
N LEU A 127 -8.95 -7.78 2.80
CA LEU A 127 -8.04 -7.80 1.66
C LEU A 127 -8.18 -6.52 0.84
N ASP A 128 -7.08 -5.95 0.42
CA ASP A 128 -7.07 -5.09 -0.76
C ASP A 128 -7.14 -6.00 -2.00
N SER A 129 -8.07 -5.77 -2.90
CA SER A 129 -8.22 -6.58 -4.10
C SER A 129 -7.82 -5.83 -5.36
N ALA A 130 -8.19 -4.57 -5.47
CA ALA A 130 -8.04 -3.79 -6.69
C ALA A 130 -8.54 -4.51 -7.95
N GLN A 131 -9.48 -5.46 -7.80
CA GLN A 131 -9.90 -6.32 -8.92
C GLN A 131 -10.58 -5.52 -10.02
N SER A 132 -11.23 -4.39 -9.70
CA SER A 132 -11.78 -3.44 -10.68
C SER A 132 -10.73 -2.93 -11.69
N TRP A 133 -9.46 -2.97 -11.35
CA TRP A 133 -8.34 -2.62 -12.24
C TRP A 133 -7.56 -3.84 -12.69
N LEU A 134 -7.24 -4.74 -11.79
CA LEU A 134 -6.29 -5.84 -12.00
C LEU A 134 -6.94 -7.07 -12.65
N ALA A 135 -8.23 -7.27 -12.43
CA ALA A 135 -9.00 -8.40 -12.99
C ALA A 135 -9.99 -7.97 -14.09
N ARG A 136 -9.84 -6.79 -14.65
CA ARG A 136 -10.68 -6.35 -15.79
C ARG A 136 -10.58 -7.33 -16.93
N PRO A 137 -11.73 -7.69 -17.58
CA PRO A 137 -11.71 -8.45 -18.81
C PRO A 137 -10.79 -7.80 -19.83
N ASN A 138 -9.79 -8.54 -20.28
CA ASN A 138 -8.87 -8.08 -21.31
C ASN A 138 -8.90 -9.06 -22.48
N PRO A 139 -9.53 -8.71 -23.62
CA PRO A 139 -9.60 -9.57 -24.81
C PRO A 139 -8.22 -9.94 -25.36
N ALA A 140 -7.20 -9.11 -25.07
CA ALA A 140 -5.81 -9.40 -25.46
C ALA A 140 -5.12 -10.42 -24.55
N ASN A 141 -5.73 -10.80 -23.42
CA ASN A 141 -5.21 -11.87 -22.57
C ASN A 141 -5.92 -13.20 -22.88
N PRO A 142 -5.31 -14.11 -23.65
CA PRO A 142 -5.97 -15.35 -24.08
C PRO A 142 -6.31 -16.32 -22.95
N ARG A 143 -5.76 -16.13 -21.74
CA ARG A 143 -6.06 -16.97 -20.57
C ARG A 143 -7.34 -16.58 -19.84
N PHE A 144 -7.75 -15.30 -19.89
CA PHE A 144 -8.90 -14.78 -19.14
C PHE A 144 -9.73 -13.79 -19.97
N PRO A 145 -10.40 -14.24 -21.04
CA PRO A 145 -11.07 -13.34 -21.98
C PRO A 145 -12.34 -12.66 -21.43
N GLY A 146 -12.79 -12.94 -20.21
CA GLY A 146 -14.03 -12.31 -19.75
C GLY A 146 -14.47 -12.52 -18.31
N GLU A 147 -13.84 -13.38 -17.53
CA GLU A 147 -14.38 -13.86 -16.24
C GLU A 147 -13.54 -13.44 -15.01
N GLY A 148 -12.67 -12.45 -15.14
CA GLY A 148 -11.77 -12.06 -14.04
C GLY A 148 -12.52 -11.64 -12.78
N PHE A 149 -13.58 -10.85 -12.89
CA PHE A 149 -14.35 -10.37 -11.74
C PHE A 149 -15.09 -11.53 -11.05
N GLU A 150 -15.74 -12.41 -11.81
CA GLU A 150 -16.43 -13.59 -11.31
C GLU A 150 -15.47 -14.50 -10.56
N THR A 151 -14.33 -14.79 -11.19
CA THR A 151 -13.29 -15.67 -10.62
C THR A 151 -12.73 -15.09 -9.33
N VAL A 152 -12.29 -13.83 -9.35
CA VAL A 152 -11.62 -13.23 -8.18
C VAL A 152 -12.61 -13.01 -7.03
N SER A 153 -13.84 -12.57 -7.31
CA SER A 153 -14.87 -12.42 -6.27
C SER A 153 -15.27 -13.77 -5.65
N GLU A 154 -15.28 -14.85 -6.43
CA GLU A 154 -15.49 -16.20 -5.89
C GLU A 154 -14.30 -16.66 -5.06
N LEU A 155 -13.07 -16.38 -5.48
CA LEU A 155 -11.88 -16.67 -4.70
C LEU A 155 -11.85 -15.86 -3.39
N ALA A 156 -12.26 -14.60 -3.41
CA ALA A 156 -12.42 -13.81 -2.19
C ALA A 156 -13.42 -14.46 -1.21
N ARG A 157 -14.56 -14.93 -1.71
CA ARG A 157 -15.56 -15.66 -0.89
C ARG A 157 -14.99 -16.95 -0.33
N ARG A 158 -14.31 -17.77 -1.14
CA ARG A 158 -13.66 -19.02 -0.70
C ARG A 158 -12.56 -18.78 0.31
N ALA A 159 -11.86 -17.64 0.22
CA ALA A 159 -10.88 -17.22 1.23
C ALA A 159 -11.52 -16.73 2.54
N GLY A 160 -12.83 -16.52 2.59
CA GLY A 160 -13.54 -16.00 3.76
C GLY A 160 -13.31 -14.50 3.99
N ALA A 161 -13.05 -13.75 2.92
CA ALA A 161 -12.96 -12.29 3.00
C ALA A 161 -14.33 -11.68 3.27
N GLU A 162 -14.50 -11.01 4.40
CA GLU A 162 -15.72 -10.24 4.75
C GLU A 162 -15.65 -8.81 4.23
N HIS A 163 -14.42 -8.28 4.06
CA HIS A 163 -14.16 -6.93 3.60
C HIS A 163 -13.13 -6.92 2.48
N ILE A 164 -13.42 -6.13 1.45
CA ILE A 164 -12.52 -5.87 0.34
C ILE A 164 -12.39 -4.36 0.11
N ARG A 165 -11.16 -3.88 -0.10
CA ARG A 165 -10.88 -2.54 -0.60
C ARG A 165 -10.81 -2.56 -2.12
N GLU A 166 -11.57 -1.69 -2.77
CA GLU A 166 -11.65 -1.54 -4.21
C GLU A 166 -11.32 -0.14 -4.67
N ARG A 167 -10.72 -0.05 -5.83
CA ARG A 167 -10.31 1.20 -6.45
C ARG A 167 -11.29 1.65 -7.52
N LEU A 168 -11.49 2.97 -7.60
CA LEU A 168 -12.31 3.61 -8.61
C LEU A 168 -11.56 4.82 -9.17
N SER A 169 -11.40 4.89 -10.50
CA SER A 169 -10.85 6.05 -11.16
C SER A 169 -11.97 7.04 -11.48
N TRP A 170 -11.90 8.24 -10.90
CA TRP A 170 -12.90 9.27 -11.20
C TRP A 170 -12.92 9.60 -12.70
N SER A 171 -11.76 9.72 -13.34
CA SER A 171 -11.68 9.99 -14.79
C SER A 171 -12.29 8.90 -15.67
N ASP A 172 -12.34 7.64 -15.20
CA ASP A 172 -13.01 6.55 -15.91
C ASP A 172 -14.52 6.59 -15.69
N VAL A 173 -14.96 6.97 -14.48
CA VAL A 173 -16.37 6.98 -14.11
C VAL A 173 -17.09 8.21 -14.64
N GLU A 174 -16.44 9.35 -14.65
CA GLU A 174 -16.98 10.63 -15.13
C GLU A 174 -15.94 11.35 -16.02
N PRO A 175 -15.66 10.83 -17.22
CA PRO A 175 -14.67 11.43 -18.13
C PRO A 175 -15.07 12.84 -18.60
N VAL A 176 -16.36 13.10 -18.67
CA VAL A 176 -16.98 14.40 -19.00
C VAL A 176 -17.98 14.72 -17.90
N ARG A 177 -18.03 15.98 -17.46
CA ARG A 177 -18.90 16.45 -16.37
C ARG A 177 -20.37 16.02 -16.60
N GLY A 178 -20.92 15.32 -15.61
CA GLY A 178 -22.27 14.80 -15.63
C GLY A 178 -22.50 13.56 -16.51
N GLN A 179 -21.48 13.06 -17.21
CA GLN A 179 -21.55 11.86 -18.04
C GLN A 179 -20.89 10.70 -17.33
N PHE A 180 -21.70 9.92 -16.65
CA PHE A 180 -21.22 8.79 -15.88
C PHE A 180 -21.13 7.52 -16.72
N THR A 181 -19.97 6.90 -16.69
CA THR A 181 -19.62 5.63 -17.33
C THR A 181 -19.19 4.61 -16.26
N GLY A 182 -18.28 3.69 -16.55
CA GLY A 182 -17.69 2.82 -15.53
C GLY A 182 -18.61 1.69 -15.08
N ARG A 183 -19.34 1.06 -16.03
CA ARG A 183 -20.21 -0.11 -15.76
C ARG A 183 -19.45 -1.26 -15.14
N GLU A 184 -18.17 -1.41 -15.45
CA GLU A 184 -17.26 -2.42 -14.91
C GLU A 184 -17.14 -2.29 -13.39
N TYR A 185 -17.01 -1.08 -12.88
CA TYR A 185 -16.95 -0.83 -11.43
C TYR A 185 -18.25 -1.24 -10.73
N GLN A 186 -19.41 -0.95 -11.37
CA GLN A 186 -20.71 -1.35 -10.83
C GLN A 186 -20.88 -2.87 -10.86
N LYS A 187 -20.51 -3.52 -11.98
CA LYS A 187 -20.55 -5.00 -12.10
C LYS A 187 -19.68 -5.65 -11.02
N ASN A 188 -18.46 -5.13 -10.82
CA ASN A 188 -17.55 -5.64 -9.81
C ASN A 188 -18.13 -5.52 -8.40
N ALA A 189 -18.64 -4.34 -8.03
CA ALA A 189 -19.25 -4.11 -6.72
C ALA A 189 -20.50 -4.98 -6.50
N GLU A 190 -21.29 -5.20 -7.55
CA GLU A 190 -22.47 -6.10 -7.51
C GLU A 190 -22.07 -7.55 -7.24
N LEU A 191 -21.04 -8.06 -7.92
CA LEU A 191 -20.55 -9.44 -7.74
C LEU A 191 -20.02 -9.66 -6.31
N LEU A 192 -19.30 -8.69 -5.76
CA LEU A 192 -18.82 -8.74 -4.38
C LEU A 192 -20.01 -8.72 -3.39
N HIS A 193 -20.95 -7.81 -3.59
CA HIS A 193 -22.15 -7.70 -2.76
C HIS A 193 -22.99 -8.99 -2.80
N GLN A 194 -23.22 -9.59 -3.97
CA GLN A 194 -23.94 -10.87 -4.10
C GLN A 194 -23.29 -12.01 -3.35
N ARG A 195 -21.98 -11.95 -3.14
CA ARG A 195 -21.20 -12.90 -2.30
C ARG A 195 -21.17 -12.50 -0.84
N GLY A 196 -21.89 -11.45 -0.47
CA GLY A 196 -21.99 -10.93 0.89
C GLY A 196 -20.71 -10.24 1.37
N ILE A 197 -19.84 -9.81 0.49
CA ILE A 197 -18.59 -9.11 0.83
C ILE A 197 -18.86 -7.61 0.91
N GLN A 198 -18.42 -6.99 2.00
CA GLN A 198 -18.48 -5.54 2.18
C GLN A 198 -17.33 -4.86 1.45
N VAL A 199 -17.62 -3.77 0.75
CA VAL A 199 -16.63 -3.08 -0.08
C VAL A 199 -16.32 -1.70 0.47
N LEU A 200 -15.04 -1.47 0.77
CA LEU A 200 -14.48 -0.13 0.94
C LEU A 200 -14.13 0.42 -0.45
N GLY A 201 -14.84 1.46 -0.89
CA GLY A 201 -14.52 2.15 -2.14
C GLY A 201 -13.47 3.24 -1.91
N MET A 202 -12.37 3.20 -2.63
CA MET A 202 -11.38 4.26 -2.69
C MET A 202 -11.37 4.88 -4.09
N TYR A 203 -11.35 6.21 -4.20
CA TYR A 203 -11.21 6.84 -5.49
C TYR A 203 -10.14 7.93 -5.53
N HIS A 204 -9.50 8.02 -6.68
CA HIS A 204 -8.58 9.08 -7.07
C HIS A 204 -8.62 9.32 -8.59
N ASN A 205 -7.57 9.87 -9.20
CA ASN A 205 -7.49 10.16 -10.64
C ASN A 205 -8.59 11.12 -11.10
N ALA A 206 -8.61 12.31 -10.51
CA ALA A 206 -9.54 13.37 -10.93
C ALA A 206 -9.40 13.67 -12.44
N PRO A 207 -10.51 13.80 -13.19
CA PRO A 207 -10.49 14.06 -14.61
C PRO A 207 -9.95 15.44 -14.93
N ARG A 208 -9.41 15.60 -16.13
CA ARG A 208 -8.76 16.86 -16.57
C ARG A 208 -9.69 18.08 -16.46
N TRP A 209 -10.97 17.92 -16.71
CA TRP A 209 -11.93 19.02 -16.68
C TRP A 209 -12.14 19.62 -15.27
N THR A 210 -11.72 18.93 -14.21
CA THR A 210 -11.74 19.45 -12.82
C THR A 210 -10.50 20.27 -12.48
N LYS A 211 -9.49 20.31 -13.35
CA LYS A 211 -8.15 20.83 -13.06
C LYS A 211 -7.83 22.04 -13.94
N GLN A 212 -7.46 23.14 -13.33
CA GLN A 212 -7.00 24.36 -13.99
C GLN A 212 -5.55 24.70 -13.63
N HIS A 213 -5.18 24.49 -12.38
CA HIS A 213 -3.88 24.82 -11.81
C HIS A 213 -3.18 23.59 -11.22
N SER A 214 -3.95 22.61 -10.74
CA SER A 214 -3.43 21.38 -10.15
C SER A 214 -3.08 20.32 -11.19
N SER A 215 -2.16 19.44 -10.84
CA SER A 215 -1.77 18.31 -11.70
C SER A 215 -2.57 17.04 -11.40
N LYS A 216 -2.92 16.81 -10.12
CA LYS A 216 -3.55 15.57 -9.65
C LYS A 216 -4.86 15.77 -8.93
N LEU A 217 -4.88 16.61 -7.88
CA LEU A 217 -6.13 16.92 -7.17
C LEU A 217 -7.08 17.78 -8.03
N PRO A 218 -8.40 17.72 -7.77
CA PRO A 218 -9.34 18.64 -8.42
C PRO A 218 -9.19 20.06 -7.84
N ASP A 219 -9.26 21.06 -8.72
CA ASP A 219 -9.37 22.46 -8.32
C ASP A 219 -10.81 22.83 -7.95
N ASP A 220 -11.78 22.19 -8.60
CA ASP A 220 -13.21 22.45 -8.41
C ASP A 220 -13.77 21.61 -7.26
N LEU A 221 -13.92 22.22 -6.09
CA LEU A 221 -14.52 21.55 -4.94
C LEU A 221 -16.00 21.23 -5.11
N THR A 222 -16.73 21.98 -5.95
CA THR A 222 -18.12 21.66 -6.27
C THR A 222 -18.21 20.35 -7.05
N ALA A 223 -17.33 20.18 -8.04
CA ALA A 223 -17.24 18.92 -8.77
C ALA A 223 -16.84 17.75 -7.86
N THR A 224 -15.92 18.00 -6.91
CA THR A 224 -15.50 16.99 -5.91
C THR A 224 -16.69 16.53 -5.03
N TYR A 225 -17.48 17.48 -4.54
CA TYR A 225 -18.69 17.20 -3.78
C TYR A 225 -19.72 16.43 -4.61
N GLU A 226 -20.01 16.90 -5.84
CA GLU A 226 -20.98 16.28 -6.75
C GLU A 226 -20.57 14.84 -7.10
N PHE A 227 -19.29 14.61 -7.40
CA PHE A 227 -18.82 13.26 -7.71
C PHE A 227 -18.94 12.33 -6.50
N ALA A 228 -18.49 12.74 -5.33
CA ALA A 228 -18.59 11.94 -4.11
C ALA A 228 -20.02 11.56 -3.78
N ARG A 229 -20.94 12.55 -3.87
CA ARG A 229 -22.37 12.33 -3.68
C ARG A 229 -22.95 11.32 -4.69
N ASN A 230 -22.62 11.49 -5.97
CA ASN A 230 -23.08 10.60 -7.02
C ASN A 230 -22.48 9.20 -6.89
N ALA A 231 -21.20 9.08 -6.51
CA ALA A 231 -20.57 7.78 -6.23
C ALA A 231 -21.29 7.04 -5.11
N ALA A 232 -21.53 7.71 -3.95
CA ALA A 232 -22.27 7.10 -2.86
C ALA A 232 -23.67 6.62 -3.27
N LEU A 233 -24.43 7.41 -4.03
CA LEU A 233 -25.74 7.02 -4.53
C LEU A 233 -25.70 5.85 -5.52
N ARG A 234 -24.72 5.83 -6.45
CA ARG A 234 -24.61 4.79 -7.47
C ARG A 234 -24.20 3.44 -6.89
N PHE A 235 -23.40 3.45 -5.85
CA PHE A 235 -22.91 2.26 -5.16
C PHE A 235 -23.63 1.99 -3.84
N ALA A 236 -24.77 2.66 -3.61
CA ALA A 236 -25.56 2.46 -2.39
C ALA A 236 -25.87 0.98 -2.15
N GLY A 237 -25.67 0.52 -0.92
CA GLY A 237 -25.85 -0.87 -0.50
C GLY A 237 -24.74 -1.84 -0.97
N LYS A 238 -23.82 -1.40 -1.84
CA LYS A 238 -22.71 -2.23 -2.36
C LYS A 238 -21.37 -1.80 -1.79
N MET A 239 -21.11 -0.51 -1.72
CA MET A 239 -19.95 0.03 -1.01
C MET A 239 -20.39 0.55 0.35
N THR A 240 -19.76 0.05 1.40
CA THR A 240 -20.15 0.28 2.80
C THR A 240 -19.34 1.36 3.50
N ALA A 241 -18.27 1.83 2.87
CA ALA A 241 -17.43 2.95 3.30
C ALA A 241 -16.68 3.54 2.10
N TRP A 242 -16.23 4.80 2.24
CA TRP A 242 -15.47 5.49 1.20
C TRP A 242 -14.18 6.09 1.74
N GLU A 243 -13.09 5.84 1.03
CA GLU A 243 -11.78 6.43 1.23
C GLU A 243 -11.52 7.50 0.17
N PHE A 244 -11.21 8.72 0.62
CA PHE A 244 -10.91 9.81 -0.29
C PHE A 244 -9.41 9.87 -0.57
N TRP A 245 -9.03 9.57 -1.82
CA TRP A 245 -7.67 9.55 -2.33
C TRP A 245 -6.84 8.37 -1.83
N ASN A 246 -5.58 8.30 -2.30
CA ASN A 246 -4.59 7.30 -1.94
C ASN A 246 -3.25 7.98 -1.73
N GLU A 247 -2.57 7.73 -0.62
CA GLU A 247 -1.18 8.11 -0.36
C GLU A 247 -0.86 9.57 -0.75
N GLN A 248 -1.67 10.50 -0.26
CA GLN A 248 -1.60 11.93 -0.57
C GLN A 248 -0.29 12.58 -0.10
N ASP A 249 0.39 11.98 0.84
CA ASP A 249 1.66 12.45 1.40
C ASP A 249 2.85 12.13 0.50
N ILE A 250 2.67 11.29 -0.52
CA ILE A 250 3.70 10.96 -1.51
C ILE A 250 3.29 11.33 -2.94
N GLY A 251 3.69 10.53 -3.91
CA GLY A 251 3.55 10.81 -5.35
C GLY A 251 2.15 10.77 -5.93
N PHE A 252 1.10 10.47 -5.15
CA PHE A 252 -0.29 10.51 -5.62
C PHE A 252 -0.91 11.90 -5.62
N THR A 253 -0.27 12.88 -4.97
CA THR A 253 -0.57 14.31 -5.12
C THR A 253 0.71 15.09 -5.38
N ASP A 254 0.60 16.22 -6.07
CA ASP A 254 1.66 17.21 -6.21
C ASP A 254 1.25 18.52 -5.49
N GLU A 255 0.02 18.61 -5.05
CA GLU A 255 -0.60 19.75 -4.41
C GLU A 255 -0.31 19.79 -2.90
N PRO A 256 -0.40 20.97 -2.28
CA PRO A 256 -0.12 21.14 -0.87
C PRO A 256 -1.17 20.50 0.04
N ALA A 257 -0.77 20.25 1.28
CA ALA A 257 -1.58 19.60 2.30
C ALA A 257 -2.93 20.29 2.57
N TRP A 258 -2.96 21.64 2.53
CA TRP A 258 -4.21 22.40 2.70
C TRP A 258 -5.18 22.24 1.53
N ASP A 259 -4.68 21.99 0.32
CA ASP A 259 -5.54 21.70 -0.84
C ASP A 259 -6.14 20.31 -0.76
N TYR A 260 -5.35 19.31 -0.30
CA TYR A 260 -5.88 17.99 -0.01
C TYR A 260 -6.96 18.04 1.07
N ALA A 261 -6.74 18.78 2.16
CA ALA A 261 -7.72 18.96 3.21
C ALA A 261 -9.03 19.59 2.70
N ALA A 262 -8.94 20.59 1.81
CA ALA A 262 -10.12 21.19 1.18
C ALA A 262 -10.89 20.19 0.30
N CYS A 263 -10.18 19.39 -0.49
CA CYS A 263 -10.78 18.34 -1.33
C CYS A 263 -11.45 17.24 -0.50
N LEU A 264 -10.79 16.77 0.57
CA LEU A 264 -11.34 15.78 1.51
C LEU A 264 -12.64 16.30 2.13
N LYS A 265 -12.69 17.57 2.58
CA LYS A 265 -13.90 18.19 3.15
C LYS A 265 -15.06 18.18 2.15
N ALA A 266 -14.80 18.60 0.91
CA ALA A 266 -15.82 18.61 -0.13
C ALA A 266 -16.33 17.20 -0.45
N ALA A 267 -15.44 16.21 -0.55
CA ALA A 267 -15.79 14.81 -0.78
C ALA A 267 -16.63 14.24 0.37
N ALA A 268 -16.20 14.47 1.61
CA ALA A 268 -16.91 14.01 2.80
C ALA A 268 -18.33 14.59 2.88
N LEU A 269 -18.49 15.88 2.60
CA LEU A 269 -19.80 16.51 2.53
C LEU A 269 -20.67 15.89 1.44
N GLY A 270 -20.11 15.55 0.30
CA GLY A 270 -20.80 14.85 -0.79
C GLY A 270 -21.29 13.47 -0.34
N PHE A 271 -20.42 12.65 0.25
CA PHE A 271 -20.76 11.33 0.78
C PHE A 271 -21.85 11.41 1.86
N LYS A 272 -21.67 12.30 2.85
CA LYS A 272 -22.62 12.47 3.95
C LYS A 272 -23.96 13.07 3.51
N THR A 273 -24.00 13.80 2.41
CA THR A 273 -25.27 14.26 1.81
C THR A 273 -26.03 13.13 1.15
N ALA A 274 -25.33 12.15 0.56
CA ALA A 274 -25.97 10.96 0.00
C ALA A 274 -26.46 10.00 1.10
N ASP A 275 -25.62 9.76 2.11
CA ASP A 275 -25.94 8.94 3.28
C ASP A 275 -25.18 9.46 4.52
N PRO A 276 -25.86 10.08 5.48
CA PRO A 276 -25.23 10.57 6.71
C PRO A 276 -24.53 9.50 7.56
N GLY A 277 -24.96 8.23 7.44
CA GLY A 277 -24.38 7.09 8.14
C GLY A 277 -23.16 6.50 7.48
N LEU A 278 -22.85 6.88 6.24
CA LEU A 278 -21.77 6.30 5.45
C LEU A 278 -20.39 6.69 6.01
N PRO A 279 -19.55 5.73 6.45
CA PRO A 279 -18.22 6.03 6.94
C PRO A 279 -17.30 6.60 5.86
N VAL A 280 -16.56 7.65 6.23
CA VAL A 280 -15.56 8.31 5.37
C VAL A 280 -14.18 8.11 5.98
N LEU A 281 -13.23 7.64 5.17
CA LEU A 281 -11.84 7.47 5.56
C LEU A 281 -10.99 8.62 5.02
N LEU A 282 -10.02 9.03 5.83
CA LEU A 282 -8.85 9.73 5.33
C LEU A 282 -8.14 8.85 4.30
N GLY A 283 -7.59 9.40 3.23
CA GLY A 283 -6.75 8.64 2.32
C GLY A 283 -5.56 7.99 3.05
N GLY A 284 -5.23 6.76 2.70
CA GLY A 284 -4.17 6.02 3.38
C GLY A 284 -2.83 6.77 3.34
N ILE A 285 -2.28 7.08 4.51
CA ILE A 285 -0.99 7.76 4.66
C ILE A 285 0.13 6.75 4.40
N ALA A 286 1.04 7.07 3.47
CA ALA A 286 2.10 6.14 3.06
C ALA A 286 3.38 6.22 3.93
N VAL A 287 3.69 7.40 4.47
CA VAL A 287 4.97 7.64 5.16
C VAL A 287 4.84 7.48 6.66
N THR A 288 5.66 6.60 7.24
CA THR A 288 5.81 6.45 8.69
C THR A 288 7.32 6.52 9.06
N PRO A 289 7.71 7.32 10.08
CA PRO A 289 6.89 8.25 10.90
C PRO A 289 6.10 9.25 10.04
N LEU A 290 4.98 9.75 10.60
CA LEU A 290 4.06 10.60 9.83
C LEU A 290 4.74 11.92 9.42
N ALA A 291 4.70 12.23 8.12
CA ALA A 291 5.29 13.46 7.57
C ALA A 291 4.55 14.72 8.03
N PRO A 292 5.22 15.89 8.14
CA PRO A 292 4.62 17.19 8.46
C PRO A 292 3.43 17.58 7.58
N TYR A 293 3.38 17.06 6.36
CA TYR A 293 2.22 17.16 5.47
C TYR A 293 0.91 16.82 6.18
N ASN A 294 0.91 15.72 6.96
CA ASN A 294 -0.27 15.25 7.65
C ASN A 294 -0.66 16.16 8.84
N ASP A 295 0.32 16.77 9.53
CA ASP A 295 0.03 17.79 10.55
C ASP A 295 -0.71 18.99 9.94
N VAL A 296 -0.30 19.46 8.75
CA VAL A 296 -0.97 20.57 8.06
C VAL A 296 -2.38 20.18 7.60
N VAL A 297 -2.60 18.95 7.16
CA VAL A 297 -3.94 18.43 6.86
C VAL A 297 -4.84 18.57 8.08
N MET A 298 -4.37 18.16 9.27
CA MET A 298 -5.16 18.26 10.50
C MET A 298 -5.35 19.70 10.97
N GLN A 299 -4.31 20.55 10.88
CA GLN A 299 -4.41 21.99 11.21
C GLN A 299 -5.47 22.69 10.35
N ASN A 300 -5.72 22.21 9.16
CA ASN A 300 -6.78 22.67 8.29
C ASN A 300 -8.18 22.11 8.69
N GLY A 301 -8.34 21.48 9.84
CA GLY A 301 -9.61 20.98 10.36
C GLY A 301 -10.16 19.79 9.60
N ALA A 302 -9.32 18.97 8.98
CA ALA A 302 -9.73 17.77 8.28
C ALA A 302 -10.35 16.72 9.20
N ALA A 303 -9.94 16.67 10.46
CA ALA A 303 -10.41 15.73 11.49
C ALA A 303 -11.93 15.68 11.64
N GLU A 304 -12.63 16.79 11.38
CA GLU A 304 -14.08 16.91 11.49
C GLU A 304 -14.86 16.26 10.32
N TYR A 305 -14.15 15.79 9.27
CA TYR A 305 -14.77 15.36 8.02
C TYR A 305 -14.53 13.90 7.68
N PHE A 306 -13.69 13.19 8.42
CA PHE A 306 -13.53 11.74 8.28
C PHE A 306 -13.89 11.04 9.60
N ASP A 307 -14.33 9.78 9.49
CA ASP A 307 -14.71 8.95 10.62
C ASP A 307 -13.60 7.98 11.04
N ILE A 308 -12.68 7.65 10.11
CA ILE A 308 -11.68 6.61 10.28
C ILE A 308 -10.31 7.16 9.85
N PHE A 309 -9.32 7.05 10.75
CA PHE A 309 -7.93 7.38 10.46
C PHE A 309 -7.26 6.21 9.74
N ASN A 310 -6.51 6.49 8.68
CA ASN A 310 -6.04 5.47 7.76
C ASN A 310 -4.57 5.62 7.42
N VAL A 311 -3.82 4.51 7.50
CA VAL A 311 -2.36 4.46 7.27
C VAL A 311 -2.02 3.23 6.45
N HIS A 312 -0.96 3.30 5.66
CA HIS A 312 -0.36 2.18 4.96
C HIS A 312 0.99 1.81 5.58
N THR A 313 1.39 0.54 5.51
CA THR A 313 2.74 0.15 5.88
C THR A 313 3.20 -1.12 5.17
N TYR A 314 4.46 -1.10 4.73
CA TYR A 314 5.18 -2.27 4.20
C TYR A 314 6.45 -2.52 5.03
N ARG A 315 6.46 -2.06 6.27
CA ARG A 315 7.60 -2.18 7.17
C ARG A 315 7.70 -3.59 7.73
N PRO A 316 8.89 -4.03 8.18
CA PRO A 316 9.05 -5.31 8.88
C PRO A 316 8.24 -5.37 10.19
N LEU A 317 7.81 -6.57 10.59
CA LEU A 317 7.03 -6.80 11.81
C LEU A 317 7.63 -6.17 13.08
N ARG A 318 8.95 -6.17 13.21
CA ARG A 318 9.67 -5.57 14.36
C ARG A 318 9.43 -4.07 14.52
N ASP A 319 9.11 -3.36 13.44
CA ASP A 319 8.91 -1.91 13.44
C ASP A 319 7.48 -1.51 13.87
N TYR A 320 6.53 -2.44 13.86
CA TYR A 320 5.11 -2.15 14.12
C TYR A 320 4.83 -1.49 15.47
N PRO A 321 5.43 -1.91 16.60
CA PRO A 321 5.20 -1.23 17.87
C PRO A 321 5.58 0.25 17.83
N ALA A 322 6.73 0.59 17.25
CA ALA A 322 7.20 1.98 17.14
C ALA A 322 6.34 2.81 16.16
N ILE A 323 5.92 2.19 15.06
CA ILE A 323 5.01 2.83 14.09
C ILE A 323 3.67 3.15 14.76
N LEU A 324 3.10 2.22 15.51
CA LEU A 324 1.81 2.43 16.18
C LEU A 324 1.93 3.46 17.33
N GLU A 325 3.07 3.52 18.01
CA GLU A 325 3.34 4.54 19.00
C GLU A 325 3.38 5.94 18.37
N ASP A 326 4.09 6.11 17.26
CA ASP A 326 4.15 7.36 16.50
C ASP A 326 2.77 7.80 16.00
N ILE A 327 2.01 6.88 15.39
CA ILE A 327 0.64 7.13 14.92
C ILE A 327 -0.27 7.59 16.08
N ARG A 328 -0.22 6.93 17.22
CA ARG A 328 -1.02 7.32 18.38
C ARG A 328 -0.63 8.66 18.98
N ALA A 329 0.67 8.96 18.99
CA ALA A 329 1.16 10.28 19.41
C ALA A 329 0.63 11.37 18.46
N PHE A 330 0.62 11.11 17.16
CA PHE A 330 0.00 11.99 16.17
C PHE A 330 -1.52 12.15 16.42
N MET A 331 -2.25 11.05 16.54
CA MET A 331 -3.70 11.07 16.76
C MET A 331 -4.04 11.87 18.03
N LYS A 332 -3.27 11.68 19.11
CA LYS A 332 -3.43 12.42 20.37
C LYS A 332 -3.15 13.91 20.20
N ARG A 333 -2.09 14.26 19.48
CA ARG A 333 -1.72 15.67 19.21
C ARG A 333 -2.82 16.44 18.50
N HIS A 334 -3.58 15.72 17.66
CA HIS A 334 -4.68 16.31 16.89
C HIS A 334 -6.10 16.02 17.42
N GLY A 335 -6.20 15.43 18.63
CA GLY A 335 -7.50 15.18 19.28
C GLY A 335 -8.37 14.14 18.59
N ILE A 336 -7.76 13.20 17.85
CA ILE A 336 -8.45 12.13 17.10
C ILE A 336 -8.14 10.72 17.63
N GLU A 337 -7.65 10.61 18.87
CA GLU A 337 -7.34 9.31 19.49
C GLU A 337 -8.56 8.39 19.63
N GLY A 338 -9.77 8.96 19.55
CA GLY A 338 -11.02 8.19 19.56
C GLY A 338 -11.45 7.63 18.21
N HIS A 339 -10.82 8.06 17.10
CA HIS A 339 -11.16 7.53 15.78
C HIS A 339 -10.66 6.09 15.64
N PRO A 340 -11.41 5.20 14.98
CA PRO A 340 -10.88 3.91 14.53
C PRO A 340 -9.65 4.10 13.66
N LEU A 341 -8.66 3.23 13.84
CA LEU A 341 -7.45 3.18 13.04
C LEU A 341 -7.51 1.97 12.11
N TRP A 342 -7.49 2.21 10.80
CA TRP A 342 -7.41 1.16 9.79
C TRP A 342 -6.09 1.23 9.04
N PHE A 343 -5.62 0.07 8.61
CA PHE A 343 -4.57 -0.05 7.61
C PHE A 343 -5.22 -0.57 6.34
N THR A 344 -5.43 0.29 5.35
CA THR A 344 -6.07 -0.10 4.09
C THR A 344 -5.10 -0.67 3.08
N GLU A 345 -3.80 -0.59 3.36
CA GLU A 345 -2.74 -1.38 2.73
C GLU A 345 -1.70 -1.80 3.77
N ASN A 346 -1.45 -3.10 3.83
CA ASN A 346 -0.36 -3.70 4.59
C ASN A 346 0.13 -4.93 3.82
N GLY A 347 1.43 -5.08 3.64
CA GLY A 347 1.95 -6.16 2.82
C GLY A 347 3.39 -6.53 3.15
N SER A 348 3.80 -7.67 2.62
CA SER A 348 5.15 -8.18 2.78
C SER A 348 6.08 -7.55 1.74
N LEU A 349 7.25 -7.08 2.17
CA LEU A 349 8.30 -6.66 1.24
C LEU A 349 8.80 -7.83 0.35
N ALA A 350 8.62 -9.11 0.74
CA ALA A 350 8.97 -10.26 -0.09
C ALA A 350 8.22 -10.26 -1.42
N GLU A 351 7.01 -9.69 -1.44
CA GLU A 351 6.24 -9.53 -2.66
C GLU A 351 6.89 -8.57 -3.65
N GLY A 352 7.67 -7.62 -3.18
CA GLY A 352 8.31 -6.61 -4.03
C GLY A 352 9.44 -7.10 -4.94
N SER A 353 9.80 -8.39 -4.97
CA SER A 353 10.95 -8.87 -5.75
C SER A 353 10.69 -10.23 -6.41
N GLY A 354 10.20 -10.22 -7.65
CA GLY A 354 10.09 -11.46 -8.44
C GLY A 354 11.46 -11.98 -8.87
N ARG A 355 11.69 -13.29 -8.72
CA ARG A 355 12.95 -13.96 -9.09
C ARG A 355 12.84 -14.81 -10.35
N LEU A 356 11.67 -15.36 -10.64
CA LEU A 356 11.41 -16.22 -11.77
C LEU A 356 10.80 -15.46 -12.95
N PRO A 357 11.06 -15.85 -14.20
CA PRO A 357 10.28 -15.36 -15.33
C PRO A 357 8.79 -15.70 -15.16
N SER A 358 7.92 -14.73 -15.38
CA SER A 358 6.47 -14.96 -15.46
C SER A 358 6.13 -15.53 -16.85
N TYR A 359 4.96 -16.20 -16.96
CA TYR A 359 4.40 -16.53 -18.25
C TYR A 359 4.03 -15.28 -19.08
N LEU A 360 3.91 -14.12 -18.45
CA LEU A 360 3.76 -12.85 -19.15
C LEU A 360 5.15 -12.33 -19.58
N PRO A 361 5.33 -12.04 -20.87
CA PRO A 361 6.63 -11.58 -21.37
C PRO A 361 7.17 -10.35 -20.61
N GLY A 362 8.43 -10.39 -20.26
CA GLY A 362 9.12 -9.29 -19.58
C GLY A 362 8.80 -9.11 -18.10
N ARG A 363 7.98 -9.98 -17.50
CA ARG A 363 7.61 -9.94 -16.08
C ARG A 363 8.29 -11.03 -15.28
N LYS A 364 8.35 -10.83 -13.97
CA LYS A 364 8.87 -11.81 -13.01
C LYS A 364 7.77 -12.27 -12.07
N SER A 365 7.95 -13.46 -11.53
CA SER A 365 7.09 -14.08 -10.53
C SER A 365 7.89 -14.41 -9.28
N HIS A 366 7.21 -14.60 -8.16
CA HIS A 366 7.82 -15.13 -6.96
C HIS A 366 8.37 -16.54 -7.17
N SER A 367 9.48 -16.84 -6.52
CA SER A 367 9.88 -18.23 -6.32
C SER A 367 8.97 -18.89 -5.27
N PRO A 368 8.91 -20.25 -5.22
CA PRO A 368 8.16 -20.96 -4.17
C PRO A 368 8.52 -20.52 -2.74
N GLU A 369 9.79 -20.23 -2.49
CA GLU A 369 10.29 -19.75 -1.20
C GLU A 369 9.75 -18.35 -0.89
N GLN A 370 9.69 -17.44 -1.87
CA GLN A 370 9.11 -16.10 -1.69
C GLN A 370 7.61 -16.20 -1.42
N GLU A 371 6.88 -17.07 -2.14
CA GLU A 371 5.45 -17.31 -1.89
C GLU A 371 5.21 -17.83 -0.46
N LEU A 372 6.09 -18.70 0.04
CA LEU A 372 5.98 -19.23 1.39
C LEU A 372 6.32 -18.17 2.46
N LEU A 373 7.28 -17.27 2.20
CA LEU A 373 7.57 -16.12 3.08
C LEU A 373 6.37 -15.19 3.20
N VAL A 374 5.65 -14.94 2.11
CA VAL A 374 4.41 -14.15 2.13
C VAL A 374 3.34 -14.86 2.96
N ALA A 375 3.20 -16.18 2.81
CA ALA A 375 2.25 -16.98 3.58
C ALA A 375 2.55 -16.95 5.10
N GLU A 376 3.83 -16.99 5.47
CA GLU A 376 4.27 -16.85 6.86
C GLU A 376 3.98 -15.46 7.41
N PHE A 377 4.29 -14.42 6.63
CA PHE A 377 4.16 -13.02 7.04
C PHE A 377 2.70 -12.63 7.28
N LEU A 378 1.79 -13.03 6.41
CA LEU A 378 0.39 -12.58 6.39
C LEU A 378 -0.32 -12.74 7.74
N PRO A 379 -0.47 -13.95 8.33
CA PRO A 379 -1.14 -14.07 9.61
C PRO A 379 -0.36 -13.42 10.76
N LYS A 380 0.97 -13.40 10.71
CA LYS A 380 1.81 -12.73 11.69
C LYS A 380 1.55 -11.23 11.71
N CYS A 381 1.53 -10.57 10.55
CA CYS A 381 1.32 -9.12 10.48
C CYS A 381 -0.08 -8.75 10.94
N MET A 382 -1.12 -9.43 10.45
CA MET A 382 -2.50 -9.08 10.79
C MET A 382 -2.81 -9.28 12.28
N VAL A 383 -2.39 -10.42 12.86
CA VAL A 383 -2.59 -10.69 14.29
C VAL A 383 -1.78 -9.71 15.16
N THR A 384 -0.56 -9.38 14.75
CA THR A 384 0.26 -8.39 15.47
C THR A 384 -0.39 -7.00 15.41
N MET A 385 -0.89 -6.55 14.25
CA MET A 385 -1.61 -5.28 14.13
C MET A 385 -2.85 -5.24 15.02
N GLN A 386 -3.64 -6.32 15.05
CA GLN A 386 -4.79 -6.41 15.94
C GLN A 386 -4.38 -6.30 17.41
N SER A 387 -3.30 -6.99 17.80
CA SER A 387 -2.78 -6.94 19.17
C SER A 387 -2.29 -5.56 19.60
N LEU A 388 -1.89 -4.75 18.66
CA LEU A 388 -1.49 -3.36 18.87
C LEU A 388 -2.67 -2.37 18.79
N GLY A 389 -3.92 -2.86 18.68
CA GLY A 389 -5.14 -2.05 18.73
C GLY A 389 -5.50 -1.34 17.43
N VAL A 390 -5.05 -1.86 16.30
CA VAL A 390 -5.62 -1.53 14.99
C VAL A 390 -7.03 -2.11 14.91
N ASN A 391 -7.95 -1.42 14.25
CA ASN A 391 -9.35 -1.86 14.19
C ASN A 391 -9.67 -2.69 12.95
N ARG A 392 -8.97 -2.50 11.84
CA ARG A 392 -9.07 -3.32 10.62
C ARG A 392 -7.80 -3.23 9.79
N ASP A 393 -7.43 -4.34 9.18
CA ASP A 393 -6.21 -4.46 8.38
C ASP A 393 -6.52 -5.13 7.04
N TYR A 394 -6.17 -4.44 5.94
CA TYR A 394 -6.33 -4.92 4.58
C TYR A 394 -4.98 -5.34 4.02
N PHE A 395 -4.82 -6.64 3.82
CA PHE A 395 -3.58 -7.14 3.21
C PHE A 395 -3.53 -6.83 1.72
N PHE A 396 -2.45 -6.22 1.29
CA PHE A 396 -2.18 -5.90 -0.12
C PHE A 396 -1.38 -7.06 -0.75
N VAL A 397 -1.86 -7.80 -1.73
CA VAL A 397 -3.09 -7.65 -2.47
C VAL A 397 -3.62 -9.03 -2.90
N LEU A 398 -4.93 -9.19 -3.10
CA LEU A 398 -5.51 -10.46 -3.56
C LEU A 398 -5.13 -10.75 -5.01
N CYS A 399 -5.39 -9.80 -5.91
CA CYS A 399 -5.13 -9.95 -7.35
C CYS A 399 -3.65 -9.99 -7.69
N PRO A 400 -3.26 -10.67 -8.76
CA PRO A 400 -1.91 -10.59 -9.29
C PRO A 400 -1.61 -9.18 -9.80
N TYR A 401 -0.50 -8.62 -9.37
CA TYR A 401 -0.09 -7.27 -9.74
C TYR A 401 1.42 -7.20 -9.94
N ASN A 402 1.87 -6.58 -11.02
CA ASN A 402 3.27 -6.32 -11.27
C ASN A 402 3.55 -4.83 -11.30
N GLU A 403 4.51 -4.40 -10.53
CA GLU A 403 5.04 -3.04 -10.54
C GLU A 403 6.37 -2.94 -11.30
N GLN A 404 6.80 -1.71 -11.54
CA GLN A 404 8.13 -1.36 -12.05
C GLN A 404 8.54 -2.17 -13.26
N ASN A 405 7.68 -2.12 -14.30
CA ASN A 405 7.88 -2.84 -15.55
C ASN A 405 8.06 -4.36 -15.38
N GLY A 406 7.41 -4.93 -14.37
CA GLY A 406 7.46 -6.36 -14.08
C GLY A 406 8.63 -6.78 -13.16
N GLY A 407 9.38 -5.83 -12.60
CA GLY A 407 10.43 -6.11 -11.63
C GLY A 407 9.92 -6.58 -10.27
N LYS A 408 8.67 -6.21 -9.94
CA LYS A 408 7.98 -6.64 -8.71
C LYS A 408 6.76 -7.49 -9.04
N ASP A 409 6.54 -8.52 -8.26
CA ASP A 409 5.36 -9.38 -8.31
C ASP A 409 4.63 -9.30 -6.98
N TRP A 410 3.32 -9.06 -7.03
CA TRP A 410 2.43 -8.95 -5.89
C TRP A 410 1.24 -9.89 -6.06
N GLY A 411 0.55 -10.17 -5.00
CA GLY A 411 -0.72 -10.88 -5.03
C GLY A 411 -0.68 -12.25 -4.35
N LEU A 412 -1.82 -12.58 -3.73
CA LEU A 412 -2.10 -13.91 -3.18
C LEU A 412 -2.47 -14.91 -4.27
N LEU A 413 -2.77 -14.40 -5.47
CA LEU A 413 -3.02 -15.18 -6.68
C LEU A 413 -1.88 -14.99 -7.67
N ARG A 414 -1.59 -16.02 -8.45
CA ARG A 414 -0.70 -15.94 -9.61
C ARG A 414 -1.43 -15.33 -10.79
N HIS A 415 -0.69 -14.99 -11.83
CA HIS A 415 -1.24 -14.35 -13.03
C HIS A 415 -2.26 -15.20 -13.80
N ASP A 416 -2.36 -16.49 -13.50
CA ASP A 416 -3.40 -17.39 -13.98
C ASP A 416 -4.56 -17.59 -12.97
N TYR A 417 -4.59 -16.73 -11.94
CA TYR A 417 -5.50 -16.75 -10.79
C TYR A 417 -5.37 -17.98 -9.90
N THR A 418 -4.39 -18.87 -10.11
CA THR A 418 -4.16 -19.96 -9.16
C THR A 418 -3.64 -19.42 -7.83
N ALA A 419 -4.09 -20.06 -6.75
CA ALA A 419 -3.74 -19.66 -5.42
C ALA A 419 -2.26 -19.87 -5.10
N LYS A 420 -1.60 -18.85 -4.51
CA LYS A 420 -0.31 -18.97 -3.83
C LYS A 420 -0.53 -19.49 -2.39
N PRO A 421 0.49 -19.99 -1.68
CA PRO A 421 0.38 -20.39 -0.27
C PRO A 421 -0.22 -19.29 0.63
N GLY A 422 0.08 -18.00 0.36
CA GLY A 422 -0.48 -16.85 1.09
C GLY A 422 -2.01 -16.78 1.05
N TYR A 423 -2.61 -17.20 -0.05
CA TYR A 423 -4.07 -17.33 -0.14
C TYR A 423 -4.62 -18.38 0.83
N ALA A 424 -4.00 -19.56 0.89
CA ALA A 424 -4.40 -20.61 1.82
C ALA A 424 -4.18 -20.20 3.27
N ALA A 425 -3.11 -19.46 3.55
CA ALA A 425 -2.84 -18.89 4.88
C ALA A 425 -3.94 -17.89 5.30
N PHE A 426 -4.36 -17.00 4.40
CA PHE A 426 -5.47 -16.08 4.67
C PHE A 426 -6.80 -16.83 4.87
N ALA A 427 -7.09 -17.82 4.02
CA ALA A 427 -8.30 -18.64 4.16
C ALA A 427 -8.33 -19.42 5.48
N THR A 428 -7.18 -19.88 5.97
CA THR A 428 -7.04 -20.54 7.28
C THR A 428 -7.22 -19.54 8.43
N LEU A 429 -6.59 -18.35 8.32
CA LEU A 429 -6.73 -17.28 9.30
C LEU A 429 -8.19 -16.87 9.50
N THR A 430 -8.91 -16.62 8.42
CA THR A 430 -10.33 -16.22 8.46
C THR A 430 -11.23 -17.35 8.97
N ASP A 431 -10.93 -18.61 8.62
CA ASP A 431 -11.68 -19.75 9.11
C ASP A 431 -11.50 -19.94 10.62
N ARG A 432 -10.28 -19.74 11.14
CA ARG A 432 -9.99 -19.94 12.56
C ARG A 432 -10.34 -18.74 13.43
N LEU A 433 -10.10 -17.52 12.94
CA LEU A 433 -10.16 -16.30 13.74
C LEU A 433 -11.16 -15.24 13.23
N GLY A 434 -11.72 -15.38 12.03
CA GLY A 434 -12.56 -14.35 11.41
C GLY A 434 -13.79 -13.96 12.23
N ALA A 435 -14.41 -14.92 12.92
CA ALA A 435 -15.55 -14.69 13.82
C ALA A 435 -15.18 -14.67 15.31
N ALA A 436 -13.90 -14.86 15.65
CA ALA A 436 -13.44 -14.93 17.04
C ALA A 436 -13.10 -13.53 17.58
N GLU A 437 -13.32 -13.35 18.87
CA GLU A 437 -12.97 -12.15 19.61
C GLU A 437 -11.53 -12.24 20.13
N TYR A 438 -10.68 -11.29 19.78
CA TYR A 438 -9.33 -11.20 20.30
C TYR A 438 -9.33 -10.90 21.81
N GLN A 439 -8.66 -11.73 22.61
CA GLN A 439 -8.60 -11.62 24.08
C GLN A 439 -7.28 -11.03 24.57
N GLY A 440 -6.19 -11.20 23.84
CA GLY A 440 -4.87 -10.71 24.24
C GLY A 440 -3.72 -11.65 23.93
N ILE A 441 -2.57 -11.35 24.50
CA ILE A 441 -1.30 -12.05 24.29
C ILE A 441 -1.03 -13.02 25.44
N LEU A 442 -0.62 -14.24 25.12
CA LEU A 442 -0.01 -15.22 26.04
C LEU A 442 1.52 -15.15 25.94
N LYS A 443 2.21 -15.35 27.07
CA LYS A 443 3.68 -15.38 27.14
C LYS A 443 4.21 -16.73 27.64
N PRO A 444 3.93 -17.82 26.94
CA PRO A 444 4.28 -19.15 27.42
C PRO A 444 5.80 -19.41 27.41
N ALA A 445 6.55 -18.75 26.51
CA ALA A 445 8.02 -18.82 26.44
C ALA A 445 8.60 -17.57 25.80
N LYS A 446 9.88 -17.29 26.04
CA LYS A 446 10.57 -16.06 25.58
C LYS A 446 10.51 -15.86 24.05
N ASN A 447 10.70 -16.94 23.29
CA ASN A 447 10.77 -16.88 21.84
C ASN A 447 9.46 -17.24 21.14
N VAL A 448 8.37 -17.43 21.89
CA VAL A 448 7.06 -17.77 21.35
C VAL A 448 6.17 -16.54 21.33
N ARG A 449 5.48 -16.36 20.22
CA ARG A 449 4.33 -15.47 20.08
C ARG A 449 3.08 -16.32 20.16
N ALA A 450 2.16 -15.97 21.03
CA ALA A 450 0.89 -16.69 21.20
C ALA A 450 -0.21 -15.69 21.50
N PHE A 451 -1.31 -15.78 20.74
CA PHE A 451 -2.43 -14.85 20.80
C PHE A 451 -3.72 -15.63 21.06
N LEU A 452 -4.47 -15.17 22.04
CA LEU A 452 -5.68 -15.83 22.53
C LEU A 452 -6.93 -15.20 21.92
N TYR A 453 -7.81 -16.05 21.43
CA TYR A 453 -9.10 -15.67 20.87
C TYR A 453 -10.22 -16.46 21.53
N ARG A 454 -11.39 -15.86 21.67
CA ARG A 454 -12.62 -16.51 22.13
C ARG A 454 -13.55 -16.72 20.94
N GLN A 455 -13.94 -17.95 20.70
CA GLN A 455 -14.90 -18.31 19.67
C GLN A 455 -16.33 -17.95 20.09
N PRO A 456 -17.26 -17.76 19.12
CA PRO A 456 -18.67 -17.48 19.45
C PRO A 456 -19.37 -18.54 20.31
N ASP A 457 -18.88 -19.77 20.32
CA ASP A 457 -19.42 -20.85 21.21
C ASP A 457 -18.80 -20.84 22.60
N GLY A 458 -17.92 -19.88 22.89
CA GLY A 458 -17.23 -19.73 24.18
C GLY A 458 -15.92 -20.51 24.29
N SER A 459 -15.61 -21.42 23.38
CA SER A 459 -14.29 -22.06 23.33
C SER A 459 -13.19 -21.06 22.96
N GLN A 460 -11.94 -21.48 23.20
CA GLN A 460 -10.79 -20.61 22.90
C GLN A 460 -9.92 -21.22 21.82
N THR A 461 -9.33 -20.36 21.01
CA THR A 461 -8.32 -20.67 19.99
C THR A 461 -7.06 -19.88 20.30
N VAL A 462 -5.91 -20.53 20.17
CA VAL A 462 -4.59 -19.87 20.24
C VAL A 462 -3.91 -20.01 18.89
N ILE A 463 -3.51 -18.90 18.29
CA ILE A 463 -2.55 -18.87 17.20
C ILE A 463 -1.16 -18.64 17.78
N TYR A 464 -0.17 -19.40 17.33
CA TYR A 464 1.17 -19.32 17.89
C TYR A 464 2.27 -19.65 16.88
N TRP A 465 3.47 -19.09 17.12
CA TRP A 465 4.69 -19.37 16.36
C TRP A 465 5.94 -19.07 17.19
N THR A 466 7.11 -19.59 16.78
CA THR A 466 8.40 -19.13 17.31
C THR A 466 8.98 -18.00 16.47
N LEU A 467 9.70 -17.08 17.11
CA LEU A 467 10.35 -15.98 16.41
C LEU A 467 11.38 -16.48 15.40
N SER A 468 11.28 -15.99 14.18
CA SER A 468 12.20 -16.25 13.08
C SER A 468 12.95 -14.98 12.66
N GLU A 469 13.80 -15.05 11.66
CA GLU A 469 14.45 -13.90 11.07
C GLU A 469 13.43 -12.91 10.48
N LEU A 470 12.32 -13.41 9.93
CA LEU A 470 11.23 -12.60 9.43
C LEU A 470 10.65 -11.67 10.50
N ASP A 471 10.57 -12.16 11.75
CA ASP A 471 10.07 -11.37 12.89
C ASP A 471 11.09 -10.35 13.39
N ARG A 472 12.40 -10.60 13.23
CA ARG A 472 13.50 -9.79 13.78
C ARG A 472 14.03 -8.77 12.80
N ASP A 473 14.40 -9.22 11.60
CA ASP A 473 15.18 -8.44 10.64
C ASP A 473 14.38 -8.08 9.38
N GLY A 474 13.08 -8.43 9.35
CA GLY A 474 12.24 -8.28 8.17
C GLY A 474 12.47 -9.44 7.22
N GLN A 475 12.79 -9.16 5.97
CA GLN A 475 12.82 -10.21 4.96
C GLN A 475 14.20 -10.80 4.74
N ARG A 476 14.19 -12.13 4.67
CA ARG A 476 15.28 -12.91 4.11
C ARG A 476 14.72 -13.75 2.96
N PRO A 477 14.71 -13.18 1.75
CA PRO A 477 14.11 -13.85 0.60
C PRO A 477 14.84 -15.14 0.20
N ASP A 478 15.96 -15.43 0.82
CA ASP A 478 16.77 -16.64 0.68
C ASP A 478 16.46 -17.72 1.74
N LEU A 479 15.58 -17.44 2.72
CA LEU A 479 15.08 -18.47 3.64
C LEU A 479 14.29 -19.54 2.86
N THR A 480 14.51 -20.79 3.23
CA THR A 480 13.85 -21.95 2.67
C THR A 480 12.96 -22.64 3.69
N ILE A 481 12.14 -23.60 3.24
CA ILE A 481 11.32 -24.41 4.14
C ILE A 481 12.19 -25.26 5.08
N ALA A 482 13.45 -25.54 4.70
CA ALA A 482 14.40 -26.27 5.52
C ALA A 482 14.94 -25.47 6.72
N ASP A 483 14.84 -24.15 6.68
CA ASP A 483 15.25 -23.27 7.79
C ASP A 483 14.25 -23.42 8.95
N ARG A 484 14.68 -24.16 9.97
CA ARG A 484 13.81 -24.51 11.09
C ARG A 484 14.13 -23.67 12.32
N TYR A 485 13.08 -23.00 12.81
CA TYR A 485 13.06 -22.31 14.10
C TYR A 485 11.98 -22.99 14.94
N GLU A 486 12.36 -23.59 16.05
CA GLU A 486 11.47 -24.39 16.88
C GLU A 486 11.61 -24.04 18.37
N THR A 487 10.50 -24.03 19.08
CA THR A 487 10.47 -23.86 20.54
C THR A 487 9.30 -24.66 21.10
N THR A 488 9.58 -25.53 22.08
CA THR A 488 8.53 -26.23 22.82
C THR A 488 8.05 -25.36 23.99
N PHE A 489 6.74 -25.33 24.21
CA PHE A 489 6.11 -24.64 25.33
C PHE A 489 4.87 -25.39 25.81
N THR A 490 4.35 -25.01 26.95
CA THR A 490 3.16 -25.65 27.54
C THR A 490 2.06 -24.65 27.83
N LEU A 491 0.81 -25.07 27.64
CA LEU A 491 -0.39 -24.37 28.12
C LEU A 491 -1.05 -25.20 29.26
N ALA A 492 -1.53 -24.51 30.26
CA ALA A 492 -2.33 -25.15 31.32
C ALA A 492 -3.77 -25.27 30.83
N VAL A 493 -4.22 -26.50 30.53
CA VAL A 493 -5.55 -26.83 30.00
C VAL A 493 -6.05 -28.13 30.57
N ALA A 494 -7.33 -28.41 30.45
CA ALA A 494 -7.89 -29.71 30.82
C ALA A 494 -7.30 -30.87 30.02
N ASP A 495 -7.27 -32.06 30.59
CA ASP A 495 -6.89 -33.28 29.86
C ASP A 495 -7.91 -33.54 28.74
N GLY A 496 -7.41 -33.92 27.56
CA GLY A 496 -8.26 -34.18 26.40
C GLY A 496 -7.52 -34.06 25.09
N THR A 497 -8.22 -34.33 24.01
CA THR A 497 -7.69 -34.18 22.64
C THR A 497 -8.18 -32.89 22.04
N TYR A 498 -7.25 -32.09 21.56
CA TYR A 498 -7.47 -30.77 20.94
C TYR A 498 -7.15 -30.82 19.46
N ARG A 499 -7.90 -30.03 18.67
CA ARG A 499 -7.65 -29.89 17.24
C ARG A 499 -6.53 -28.89 17.00
N THR A 500 -5.66 -29.20 16.06
CA THR A 500 -4.65 -28.28 15.56
C THR A 500 -4.88 -28.01 14.08
N THR A 501 -4.40 -26.88 13.61
CA THR A 501 -4.40 -26.52 12.19
C THR A 501 -3.05 -25.87 11.89
N ASP A 502 -2.40 -26.28 10.81
CA ASP A 502 -1.16 -25.64 10.38
C ASP A 502 -1.41 -24.33 9.63
N LEU A 503 -0.33 -23.65 9.21
CA LEU A 503 -0.37 -22.39 8.46
C LEU A 503 -1.33 -22.42 7.26
N LEU A 504 -1.34 -23.51 6.50
CA LEU A 504 -2.04 -23.63 5.22
C LEU A 504 -3.33 -24.46 5.30
N GLY A 505 -3.77 -24.75 6.53
CA GLY A 505 -5.10 -25.33 6.80
C GLY A 505 -5.13 -26.83 7.06
N SER A 506 -3.97 -27.53 7.03
CA SER A 506 -3.95 -28.98 7.29
C SER A 506 -4.33 -29.27 8.73
N PRO A 507 -5.37 -30.12 8.97
CA PRO A 507 -5.83 -30.45 10.32
C PRO A 507 -4.92 -31.48 10.99
N GLY A 508 -4.87 -31.41 12.30
CA GLY A 508 -4.23 -32.38 13.16
C GLY A 508 -4.91 -32.46 14.51
N THR A 509 -4.36 -33.31 15.40
CA THR A 509 -4.80 -33.45 16.80
C THR A 509 -3.61 -33.53 17.72
N ILE A 510 -3.80 -33.09 18.97
CA ILE A 510 -2.82 -33.16 20.02
C ILE A 510 -3.52 -33.46 21.35
N THR A 511 -2.86 -34.24 22.23
CA THR A 511 -3.46 -34.65 23.50
C THR A 511 -2.78 -33.95 24.65
N ALA A 512 -3.57 -33.37 25.55
CA ALA A 512 -3.14 -32.84 26.81
C ALA A 512 -3.26 -33.92 27.89
N GLY A 513 -2.30 -33.96 28.82
CA GLY A 513 -2.31 -34.82 29.98
C GLY A 513 -1.75 -34.16 31.24
N ASN A 514 -2.24 -34.54 32.40
CA ASN A 514 -1.86 -33.95 33.68
C ASN A 514 -2.07 -32.44 33.75
N GLY A 515 -3.15 -31.95 33.15
CA GLY A 515 -3.47 -30.51 33.11
C GLY A 515 -2.58 -29.68 32.20
N ARG A 516 -1.83 -30.32 31.29
CA ARG A 516 -0.85 -29.63 30.41
C ARG A 516 -0.95 -30.08 28.97
N LEU A 517 -0.90 -29.11 28.08
CA LEU A 517 -0.78 -29.29 26.64
C LEU A 517 0.61 -28.84 26.24
N GLU A 518 1.45 -29.77 25.79
CA GLU A 518 2.75 -29.45 25.22
C GLU A 518 2.63 -29.16 23.74
N LEU A 519 3.07 -27.98 23.29
CA LEU A 519 3.02 -27.50 21.91
C LEU A 519 4.42 -27.24 21.39
N ARG A 520 4.65 -27.58 20.13
CA ARG A 520 5.85 -27.24 19.38
C ARG A 520 5.52 -26.07 18.45
N ALA A 521 6.09 -24.92 18.76
CA ALA A 521 6.03 -23.74 17.89
C ALA A 521 7.14 -23.82 16.86
N GLU A 522 6.78 -23.75 15.59
CA GLU A 522 7.69 -23.55 14.47
C GLU A 522 7.67 -22.07 14.06
N ARG A 523 8.49 -21.68 13.08
CA ARG A 523 8.43 -20.34 12.49
C ARG A 523 7.07 -20.06 11.84
N PHE A 524 6.43 -21.08 11.29
CA PHE A 524 5.12 -20.98 10.63
C PHE A 524 4.00 -20.96 11.67
N PRO A 525 3.08 -19.98 11.62
CA PRO A 525 1.92 -19.95 12.52
C PRO A 525 1.09 -21.23 12.48
N ALA A 526 0.67 -21.67 13.64
CA ALA A 526 -0.23 -22.79 13.83
C ALA A 526 -1.33 -22.42 14.83
N TYR A 527 -2.42 -23.17 14.80
CA TYR A 527 -3.61 -22.94 15.62
C TYR A 527 -3.91 -24.15 16.48
N VAL A 528 -4.40 -23.90 17.67
CA VAL A 528 -4.98 -24.95 18.54
C VAL A 528 -6.35 -24.47 19.03
N ASP A 529 -7.35 -25.33 18.82
CA ASP A 529 -8.76 -25.02 19.03
C ASP A 529 -9.41 -25.86 20.11
N GLY A 530 -10.54 -25.38 20.65
CA GLY A 530 -11.33 -26.07 21.65
C GLY A 530 -10.79 -25.93 23.07
N LEU A 531 -9.89 -24.99 23.28
CA LEU A 531 -9.33 -24.65 24.57
C LEU A 531 -10.36 -23.95 25.46
N SER A 532 -10.11 -23.92 26.76
CA SER A 532 -10.94 -23.15 27.70
C SER A 532 -10.13 -22.75 28.94
N GLY A 533 -10.59 -21.71 29.62
CA GLY A 533 -10.02 -21.30 30.92
C GLY A 533 -8.70 -20.52 30.84
N LEU A 534 -8.14 -20.31 29.65
CA LEU A 534 -6.93 -19.53 29.46
C LEU A 534 -7.23 -18.02 29.69
N LYS A 535 -6.27 -17.34 30.30
CA LYS A 535 -6.31 -15.88 30.50
C LYS A 535 -5.08 -15.28 29.84
N PRO A 536 -5.23 -14.16 29.13
CA PRO A 536 -4.09 -13.50 28.51
C PRO A 536 -3.17 -12.86 29.56
N ASP A 537 -1.85 -12.93 29.33
CA ASP A 537 -0.86 -12.21 30.14
C ASP A 537 -0.89 -10.70 29.85
N ILE A 538 -1.22 -10.33 28.62
CA ILE A 538 -1.50 -8.95 28.22
C ILE A 538 -2.90 -8.94 27.61
N PRO A 539 -3.88 -8.31 28.25
CA PRO A 539 -5.24 -8.20 27.71
C PRO A 539 -5.30 -7.43 26.38
N ALA A 540 -6.32 -7.71 25.58
CA ALA A 540 -6.61 -6.96 24.37
C ALA A 540 -6.73 -5.46 24.68
N PRO A 541 -6.25 -4.57 23.78
CA PRO A 541 -6.48 -3.14 23.91
C PRO A 541 -8.00 -2.84 24.00
N PRO A 542 -8.40 -1.82 24.76
CA PRO A 542 -9.80 -1.42 24.78
C PRO A 542 -10.23 -0.97 23.38
N PRO A 543 -11.50 -1.19 23.01
CA PRO A 543 -12.01 -0.70 21.71
C PRO A 543 -11.86 0.81 21.63
N SER A 544 -11.59 1.31 20.42
CA SER A 544 -11.57 2.75 20.15
C SER A 544 -12.90 3.37 20.56
N LYS A 545 -12.88 4.34 21.44
CA LYS A 545 -14.06 5.12 21.76
C LYS A 545 -14.19 6.18 20.68
N GLN A 546 -15.34 6.25 20.02
CA GLN A 546 -15.61 7.39 19.13
C GLN A 546 -15.34 8.69 19.89
N SER A 547 -14.57 9.58 19.28
CA SER A 547 -14.29 10.90 19.86
C SER A 547 -15.61 11.65 20.03
N VAL A 548 -15.76 12.27 21.19
CA VAL A 548 -16.82 13.25 21.38
C VAL A 548 -16.50 14.44 20.45
N PRO A 549 -17.44 14.90 19.60
CA PRO A 549 -17.22 16.06 18.76
C PRO A 549 -16.76 17.27 19.58
N SER A 550 -15.95 18.13 18.97
CA SER A 550 -15.47 19.36 19.60
C SER A 550 -16.60 20.20 20.19
N VAL A 551 -16.30 20.91 21.25
CA VAL A 551 -17.26 21.63 22.10
C VAL A 551 -18.03 22.75 21.37
N GLU A 552 -17.53 23.25 20.22
CA GLU A 552 -18.21 24.26 19.40
C GLU A 552 -18.61 23.68 18.03
N PRO A 553 -19.92 23.75 17.66
CA PRO A 553 -20.37 23.22 16.37
C PRO A 553 -19.85 24.08 15.22
N LEU A 554 -18.91 23.50 14.45
CA LEU A 554 -18.42 24.12 13.24
C LEU A 554 -19.49 24.22 12.15
N ASP A 555 -19.46 25.27 11.34
CA ASP A 555 -20.17 25.30 10.06
C ASP A 555 -19.39 24.49 9.02
N LYS A 556 -19.61 23.18 9.00
CA LYS A 556 -18.92 22.25 8.10
C LYS A 556 -19.22 22.53 6.62
N ALA A 557 -20.31 23.24 6.30
CA ALA A 557 -20.68 23.53 4.93
C ALA A 557 -19.78 24.60 4.27
N ILE A 558 -19.07 25.39 5.07
CA ILE A 558 -18.13 26.38 4.55
C ILE A 558 -16.73 25.77 4.44
N VAL A 559 -16.20 25.78 3.23
CA VAL A 559 -14.85 25.25 2.94
C VAL A 559 -14.03 26.32 2.23
N PHE A 560 -12.83 26.58 2.77
CA PHE A 560 -11.84 27.47 2.16
C PHE A 560 -10.89 26.69 1.26
N LYS A 561 -10.49 27.31 0.13
CA LYS A 561 -9.39 26.88 -0.74
C LYS A 561 -8.59 28.10 -1.17
N THR A 562 -7.33 27.92 -1.47
CA THR A 562 -6.50 29.01 -2.00
C THR A 562 -5.86 28.65 -3.32
N VAL A 563 -5.51 29.68 -4.11
CA VAL A 563 -4.60 29.58 -5.25
C VAL A 563 -3.47 30.55 -5.01
N LEU A 564 -2.29 30.04 -4.77
CA LEU A 564 -1.07 30.82 -4.57
C LEU A 564 -0.58 31.33 -5.92
N SER A 565 -0.11 32.60 -5.98
CA SER A 565 0.59 33.11 -7.14
C SER A 565 2.05 32.67 -7.16
N PRO A 566 2.81 32.97 -8.23
CA PRO A 566 4.27 32.74 -8.28
C PRO A 566 5.08 33.55 -7.24
N ASP A 567 4.43 34.42 -6.45
CA ASP A 567 5.09 35.05 -5.29
C ASP A 567 5.36 34.03 -4.16
N PHE A 568 4.80 32.81 -4.27
CA PHE A 568 5.05 31.69 -3.40
C PHE A 568 5.61 30.50 -4.18
N GLN A 569 6.45 29.71 -3.54
CA GLN A 569 6.92 28.43 -4.03
C GLN A 569 6.59 27.34 -3.02
N LEU A 570 5.97 26.25 -3.48
CA LEU A 570 5.70 25.11 -2.64
C LEU A 570 7.02 24.42 -2.26
N THR A 571 7.19 24.11 -0.96
CA THR A 571 8.35 23.35 -0.50
C THR A 571 8.27 21.88 -0.91
N ALA A 572 9.40 21.20 -0.83
CA ALA A 572 9.51 19.78 -1.21
C ALA A 572 8.54 18.86 -0.46
N GLY A 573 8.28 19.14 0.81
CA GLY A 573 7.33 18.38 1.64
C GLY A 573 5.87 18.66 1.34
N LYS A 574 5.57 19.66 0.50
CA LYS A 574 4.18 20.12 0.20
C LYS A 574 3.40 20.56 1.46
N ASP A 575 4.11 20.77 2.55
CA ASP A 575 3.59 21.13 3.88
C ASP A 575 3.64 22.63 4.15
N ARG A 576 4.38 23.42 3.34
CA ARG A 576 4.50 24.86 3.47
C ARG A 576 4.80 25.54 2.14
N ALA A 577 4.62 26.86 2.10
CA ALA A 577 4.99 27.69 0.97
C ALA A 577 6.14 28.63 1.36
N GLU A 578 7.18 28.69 0.53
CA GLU A 578 8.25 29.67 0.63
C GLU A 578 7.76 30.97 0.02
N LEU A 579 7.83 32.07 0.79
CA LEU A 579 7.47 33.41 0.31
C LEU A 579 8.67 34.01 -0.43
N LEU A 580 8.49 34.20 -1.75
CA LEU A 580 9.55 34.71 -2.61
C LEU A 580 9.51 36.22 -2.78
N ASN A 581 8.31 36.83 -2.76
CA ASN A 581 8.10 38.26 -2.95
C ASN A 581 7.14 38.82 -1.93
N THR A 582 7.34 40.09 -1.55
CA THR A 582 6.48 40.86 -0.64
C THR A 582 6.23 42.25 -1.25
N PRO A 583 4.99 42.65 -1.44
CA PRO A 583 3.69 42.03 -1.16
C PRO A 583 3.42 40.82 -2.06
N ALA A 584 2.83 39.76 -1.50
CA ALA A 584 2.48 38.53 -2.21
C ALA A 584 0.99 38.48 -2.60
N ARG A 585 0.69 37.91 -3.75
CA ARG A 585 -0.69 37.78 -4.26
C ARG A 585 -1.19 36.35 -4.05
N LEU A 586 -2.43 36.21 -3.70
CA LEU A 586 -3.12 34.94 -3.64
C LEU A 586 -4.63 35.12 -3.89
N LYS A 587 -5.29 34.04 -4.23
CA LYS A 587 -6.76 34.00 -4.30
C LYS A 587 -7.30 33.17 -3.17
N LEU A 588 -8.32 33.65 -2.48
CA LEU A 588 -9.11 32.91 -1.52
C LEU A 588 -10.46 32.55 -2.14
N LEU A 589 -10.75 31.26 -2.21
CA LEU A 589 -12.05 30.75 -2.64
C LEU A 589 -12.80 30.25 -1.41
N VAL A 590 -14.05 30.66 -1.28
CA VAL A 590 -14.94 30.25 -0.19
C VAL A 590 -16.13 29.55 -0.80
N TYR A 591 -16.29 28.29 -0.48
CA TYR A 591 -17.39 27.44 -0.94
C TYR A 591 -18.42 27.28 0.17
N ASN A 592 -19.69 27.24 -0.24
CA ASN A 592 -20.82 26.92 0.64
C ASN A 592 -21.57 25.71 0.07
N PHE A 593 -21.53 24.61 0.79
CA PHE A 593 -22.19 23.34 0.43
C PHE A 593 -23.57 23.18 1.09
N SER A 594 -24.11 24.25 1.70
CA SER A 594 -25.45 24.21 2.27
C SER A 594 -26.52 24.69 1.28
N THR A 595 -27.78 24.39 1.60
CA THR A 595 -28.97 24.82 0.83
C THR A 595 -29.34 26.30 1.02
N GLU A 596 -28.66 27.00 1.93
CA GLU A 596 -28.93 28.41 2.27
C GLU A 596 -27.72 29.28 2.00
N GLU A 597 -27.95 30.56 1.69
CA GLU A 597 -26.82 31.49 1.63
C GLU A 597 -26.23 31.69 3.03
N LYS A 598 -24.92 31.90 3.09
CA LYS A 598 -24.18 32.11 4.34
C LYS A 598 -23.64 33.52 4.39
N ARG A 599 -24.02 34.29 5.43
CA ARG A 599 -23.49 35.65 5.71
C ARG A 599 -22.49 35.59 6.84
N GLY A 600 -21.35 36.21 6.64
CA GLY A 600 -20.28 36.16 7.64
C GLY A 600 -19.12 37.09 7.35
N CYS A 601 -18.12 36.96 8.19
CA CYS A 601 -16.85 37.68 8.02
C CYS A 601 -15.68 36.68 7.96
N ILE A 602 -14.61 37.11 7.31
CA ILE A 602 -13.36 36.36 7.19
C ILE A 602 -12.23 37.24 7.72
N THR A 603 -11.40 36.70 8.55
CA THR A 603 -10.26 37.39 9.14
C THR A 603 -8.96 36.63 8.85
N ILE A 604 -7.85 37.30 8.99
CA ILE A 604 -6.51 36.76 8.97
C ILE A 604 -5.86 36.85 10.36
N ASN A 605 -4.97 35.93 10.71
CA ASN A 605 -4.33 35.91 12.02
C ASN A 605 -3.38 37.11 12.24
N GLU A 606 -2.41 37.27 11.33
CA GLU A 606 -1.36 38.29 11.41
C GLU A 606 -1.07 38.85 10.03
N GLY A 607 -0.27 39.93 9.98
CA GLY A 607 0.08 40.61 8.74
C GLY A 607 -1.04 41.52 8.23
N LYS A 608 -0.91 41.98 7.00
CA LYS A 608 -1.89 42.85 6.34
C LYS A 608 -2.40 42.19 5.08
N VAL A 609 -3.72 42.17 4.91
CA VAL A 609 -4.36 41.70 3.68
C VAL A 609 -5.22 42.81 3.10
N LYS A 610 -5.08 43.02 1.78
CA LYS A 610 -5.98 43.89 0.99
C LYS A 610 -6.87 43.01 0.12
N GLY A 611 -8.10 43.43 -0.14
CA GLY A 611 -9.05 42.74 -1.00
C GLY A 611 -10.04 41.86 -0.25
N LEU A 612 -9.95 41.73 1.06
CA LEU A 612 -10.89 41.00 1.90
C LEU A 612 -11.95 41.95 2.46
N PRO A 613 -13.25 41.80 2.15
CA PRO A 613 -14.31 42.67 2.69
C PRO A 613 -14.62 42.33 4.15
N ASN A 614 -15.10 43.31 4.90
CA ASN A 614 -15.53 43.14 6.31
C ASN A 614 -16.67 42.13 6.47
N GLN A 615 -17.59 42.09 5.49
CA GLN A 615 -18.69 41.13 5.46
C GLN A 615 -18.80 40.56 4.05
N THR A 616 -19.24 39.33 3.97
CA THR A 616 -19.47 38.63 2.70
C THR A 616 -20.68 37.72 2.77
N VAL A 617 -21.28 37.46 1.64
CA VAL A 617 -22.39 36.54 1.45
C VAL A 617 -21.94 35.47 0.47
N ILE A 618 -22.02 34.21 0.84
CA ILE A 618 -21.69 33.07 -0.02
C ILE A 618 -23.01 32.40 -0.44
N PRO A 619 -23.32 32.32 -1.74
CA PRO A 619 -24.60 31.75 -2.20
C PRO A 619 -24.76 30.29 -1.78
N ALA A 620 -25.97 29.80 -1.67
CA ALA A 620 -26.27 28.38 -1.47
C ALA A 620 -25.69 27.56 -2.61
N PHE A 621 -25.03 26.44 -2.30
CA PHE A 621 -24.31 25.60 -3.24
C PHE A 621 -23.41 26.39 -4.22
N GLY A 622 -22.81 27.47 -3.72
CA GLY A 622 -22.03 28.41 -4.50
C GLY A 622 -20.65 28.69 -3.94
N ARG A 623 -19.93 29.54 -4.65
CA ARG A 623 -18.61 30.00 -4.20
C ARG A 623 -18.44 31.50 -4.41
N LYS A 624 -17.48 32.06 -3.68
CA LYS A 624 -16.99 33.40 -3.88
C LYS A 624 -15.46 33.41 -3.92
N GLU A 625 -14.91 34.23 -4.80
CA GLU A 625 -13.46 34.37 -4.99
C GLU A 625 -13.04 35.80 -4.58
N PHE A 626 -11.91 35.88 -3.84
CA PHE A 626 -11.29 37.11 -3.43
C PHE A 626 -9.84 37.13 -3.91
N SER A 627 -9.47 38.17 -4.69
CA SER A 627 -8.09 38.43 -5.06
C SER A 627 -7.43 39.24 -3.94
N LEU A 628 -6.45 38.67 -3.29
CA LEU A 628 -5.83 39.24 -2.09
C LEU A 628 -4.38 39.62 -2.35
N THR A 629 -3.95 40.70 -1.69
CA THR A 629 -2.55 41.08 -1.57
C THR A 629 -2.15 40.96 -0.09
N PHE A 630 -1.17 40.15 0.20
CA PHE A 630 -0.70 39.84 1.55
C PHE A 630 0.67 40.44 1.80
N ILE A 631 0.84 41.02 3.00
CA ILE A 631 2.10 41.52 3.55
C ILE A 631 2.28 40.86 4.90
N PRO A 632 3.30 39.98 5.09
CA PRO A 632 3.48 39.29 6.34
C PRO A 632 3.87 40.26 7.48
N ALA A 633 3.54 39.91 8.69
CA ALA A 633 4.15 40.49 9.88
C ALA A 633 5.59 39.95 10.05
N ALA A 634 6.41 40.66 10.81
CA ALA A 634 7.77 40.23 11.08
C ALA A 634 7.77 38.85 11.81
N GLY A 635 8.44 37.86 11.21
CA GLY A 635 8.54 36.52 11.78
C GLY A 635 7.27 35.66 11.66
N GLN A 636 6.28 36.08 10.88
CA GLN A 636 5.06 35.31 10.65
C GLN A 636 5.39 33.98 9.98
N LYS A 637 4.89 32.87 10.55
CA LYS A 637 5.18 31.49 10.10
C LYS A 637 4.02 30.82 9.38
N GLU A 638 2.84 31.42 9.41
CA GLU A 638 1.64 30.88 8.78
C GLU A 638 0.65 31.97 8.40
N ILE A 639 -0.13 31.76 7.36
CA ILE A 639 -1.30 32.54 6.99
C ILE A 639 -2.52 31.72 7.43
N VAL A 640 -3.34 32.28 8.33
CA VAL A 640 -4.53 31.58 8.79
C VAL A 640 -5.75 32.41 8.45
N PHE A 641 -6.61 31.92 7.57
CA PHE A 641 -7.94 32.47 7.32
C PHE A 641 -8.95 31.79 8.25
N ARG A 642 -9.69 32.61 9.01
CA ARG A 642 -10.79 32.17 9.87
C ARG A 642 -12.06 32.81 9.41
N GLY A 643 -13.14 32.02 9.33
CA GLY A 643 -14.47 32.54 8.98
C GLY A 643 -15.48 32.29 10.09
N VAL A 644 -16.39 33.22 10.28
CA VAL A 644 -17.59 33.04 11.11
C VAL A 644 -18.78 33.38 10.25
N PHE A 645 -19.66 32.40 10.08
CA PHE A 645 -20.85 32.52 9.23
C PHE A 645 -22.10 32.19 10.06
N GLN A 646 -23.07 33.11 10.12
CA GLN A 646 -24.26 32.92 10.94
C GLN A 646 -23.95 32.50 12.38
N ASP A 647 -22.96 33.18 12.98
CA ASP A 647 -22.45 32.99 14.35
C ASP A 647 -21.77 31.62 14.60
N LYS A 648 -21.46 30.87 13.53
CA LYS A 648 -20.71 29.58 13.62
C LYS A 648 -19.33 29.71 12.96
N PRO A 649 -18.27 29.27 13.62
CA PRO A 649 -16.96 29.23 13.00
C PRO A 649 -16.91 28.16 11.90
N ALA A 650 -16.22 28.46 10.79
CA ALA A 650 -15.86 27.49 9.76
C ALA A 650 -14.48 26.87 10.08
N SER A 651 -14.21 25.70 9.52
CA SER A 651 -12.85 25.13 9.57
C SER A 651 -11.84 26.12 8.97
N PRO A 652 -10.70 26.38 9.62
CA PRO A 652 -9.73 27.33 9.14
C PRO A 652 -9.07 26.87 7.82
N LEU A 653 -8.45 27.81 7.13
CA LEU A 653 -7.42 27.55 6.12
C LEU A 653 -6.07 27.98 6.68
N VAL A 654 -5.19 27.04 6.91
CA VAL A 654 -3.85 27.26 7.45
C VAL A 654 -2.83 26.97 6.36
N ILE A 655 -2.02 27.95 6.05
CA ILE A 655 -0.94 27.88 5.06
C ILE A 655 0.36 28.18 5.79
N PRO A 656 1.14 27.19 6.21
CA PRO A 656 2.46 27.43 6.75
C PRO A 656 3.34 28.13 5.71
N ILE A 657 4.01 29.19 6.13
CA ILE A 657 4.93 29.93 5.27
C ILE A 657 6.33 29.92 5.86
N SER A 658 7.31 30.04 5.00
CA SER A 658 8.71 30.24 5.38
C SER A 658 9.34 31.29 4.46
N SER A 659 10.40 31.92 4.97
CA SER A 659 11.25 32.82 4.21
C SER A 659 12.68 32.52 4.61
N LEU A 660 13.57 32.59 3.65
CA LEU A 660 15.01 32.53 3.90
C LEU A 660 15.62 33.93 4.12
N ASP A 661 14.79 34.96 4.11
CA ASP A 661 15.23 36.34 4.39
C ASP A 661 15.83 36.43 5.79
N GLY A 662 17.01 37.02 5.86
CA GLY A 662 17.73 37.12 7.14
C GLY A 662 18.42 35.83 7.60
N CYS A 663 18.29 34.73 6.91
CA CYS A 663 19.02 33.51 7.20
C CYS A 663 20.47 33.58 6.70
N ARG A 664 21.37 32.93 7.44
CA ARG A 664 22.75 32.71 6.98
C ARG A 664 22.83 31.45 6.16
N THR A 665 23.44 31.50 4.98
CA THR A 665 23.71 30.34 4.14
C THR A 665 25.18 29.95 4.16
N VAL A 666 25.48 28.68 4.12
CA VAL A 666 26.83 28.13 4.04
C VAL A 666 26.86 27.09 2.91
N ASP A 667 27.75 27.33 1.93
CA ASP A 667 27.94 26.37 0.84
C ASP A 667 28.52 25.06 1.38
N LEU A 668 27.98 23.95 0.92
CA LEU A 668 28.61 22.66 1.16
C LEU A 668 29.87 22.56 0.30
N PRO A 669 31.03 22.23 0.91
CA PRO A 669 32.32 22.26 0.18
C PRO A 669 32.37 21.16 -0.89
N ASN A 670 32.95 21.50 -2.04
CA ASN A 670 33.30 20.57 -3.12
C ASN A 670 32.14 19.72 -3.66
N THR A 671 30.91 20.24 -3.58
CA THR A 671 29.74 19.49 -4.10
C THR A 671 29.72 19.37 -5.62
N SER A 672 30.44 20.22 -6.33
CA SER A 672 30.63 20.14 -7.78
C SER A 672 31.69 19.11 -8.22
N ASP A 673 32.55 18.67 -7.31
CA ASP A 673 33.58 17.70 -7.61
C ASP A 673 32.99 16.26 -7.63
N PRO A 674 33.01 15.55 -8.78
CA PRO A 674 32.50 14.20 -8.88
C PRO A 674 33.16 13.19 -7.94
N LEU A 675 34.41 13.43 -7.51
CA LEU A 675 35.13 12.55 -6.59
C LEU A 675 34.56 12.53 -5.17
N ASN A 676 33.78 13.55 -4.82
CA ASN A 676 33.11 13.63 -3.51
C ASN A 676 31.74 12.92 -3.49
N TRP A 677 31.33 12.34 -4.60
CA TRP A 677 30.10 11.58 -4.72
C TRP A 677 30.38 10.11 -4.96
N LYS A 678 29.72 9.26 -4.16
CA LYS A 678 29.76 7.81 -4.34
C LYS A 678 28.55 7.36 -5.16
N PRO A 679 28.75 6.53 -6.19
CA PRO A 679 27.64 5.93 -6.93
C PRO A 679 26.80 5.06 -6.01
N ASN A 680 25.48 5.26 -6.05
CA ASN A 680 24.50 4.44 -5.34
C ASN A 680 23.22 4.41 -6.17
N SER A 681 23.01 3.31 -6.89
CA SER A 681 21.87 3.13 -7.78
C SER A 681 21.65 1.65 -8.10
N SER A 682 20.47 1.33 -8.58
CA SER A 682 20.16 0.00 -9.15
C SER A 682 20.68 -0.18 -10.57
N GLY A 683 21.25 0.87 -11.16
CA GLY A 683 21.84 0.88 -12.51
C GLY A 683 23.31 1.21 -12.54
N LYS A 684 23.87 1.27 -13.76
CA LYS A 684 25.25 1.71 -13.97
C LYS A 684 25.27 3.24 -13.99
N MET A 685 25.79 3.85 -12.92
CA MET A 685 25.89 5.29 -12.74
C MET A 685 27.25 5.82 -13.18
N ALA A 686 27.26 6.91 -13.93
CA ALA A 686 28.42 7.77 -14.17
C ALA A 686 28.20 9.12 -13.48
N ILE A 687 29.24 9.61 -12.81
CA ILE A 687 29.24 10.92 -12.15
C ILE A 687 30.30 11.78 -12.83
N SER A 688 29.94 12.98 -13.24
CA SER A 688 30.83 13.90 -13.94
C SER A 688 30.55 15.33 -13.53
N PHE A 689 31.50 16.22 -13.82
CA PHE A 689 31.28 17.67 -13.73
C PHE A 689 30.86 18.21 -15.11
N ASP A 690 29.81 19.01 -15.13
CA ASP A 690 29.36 19.73 -16.31
C ASP A 690 29.86 21.18 -16.24
N PRO A 691 30.94 21.54 -16.99
CA PRO A 691 31.53 22.87 -16.91
C PRO A 691 30.64 23.97 -17.50
N ALA A 692 29.76 23.63 -18.43
CA ALA A 692 28.84 24.60 -19.03
C ALA A 692 27.74 25.02 -18.04
N GLU A 693 27.30 24.10 -17.23
CA GLU A 693 26.21 24.30 -16.23
C GLU A 693 26.77 24.54 -14.81
N GLN A 694 28.11 24.42 -14.62
CA GLN A 694 28.75 24.50 -13.29
C GLN A 694 28.09 23.57 -12.26
N ALA A 695 27.83 22.33 -12.65
CA ALA A 695 27.03 21.38 -11.90
C ALA A 695 27.66 19.98 -11.85
N VAL A 696 27.43 19.24 -10.79
CA VAL A 696 27.64 17.78 -10.81
C VAL A 696 26.50 17.14 -11.61
N CYS A 697 26.87 16.19 -12.48
CA CYS A 697 25.94 15.48 -13.37
C CYS A 697 25.94 14.01 -13.03
N PHE A 698 24.75 13.46 -12.84
CA PHE A 698 24.50 12.04 -12.57
C PHE A 698 23.77 11.45 -13.77
N HIS A 699 24.44 10.51 -14.43
CA HIS A 699 23.89 9.79 -15.58
C HIS A 699 23.81 8.30 -15.24
N THR A 700 22.62 7.71 -15.32
CA THR A 700 22.40 6.31 -14.92
C THR A 700 21.63 5.55 -15.99
N LYS A 701 22.17 4.37 -16.37
CA LYS A 701 21.50 3.39 -17.24
C LYS A 701 21.06 2.20 -16.39
N PHE A 702 19.79 1.85 -16.49
CA PHE A 702 19.22 0.75 -15.73
C PHE A 702 19.12 -0.53 -16.57
N PRO A 703 19.45 -1.70 -16.01
CA PRO A 703 19.12 -2.96 -16.63
C PRO A 703 17.60 -3.10 -16.82
N PRO A 704 17.14 -3.91 -17.77
CA PRO A 704 15.72 -4.21 -17.90
C PRO A 704 15.20 -4.95 -16.67
N ASN A 705 13.95 -4.68 -16.30
CA ASN A 705 13.21 -5.35 -15.22
C ASN A 705 13.83 -5.23 -13.82
N VAL A 706 14.45 -4.10 -13.51
CA VAL A 706 14.89 -3.74 -12.15
C VAL A 706 14.10 -2.55 -11.62
N ASP A 707 14.08 -2.42 -10.32
CA ASP A 707 13.63 -1.22 -9.64
C ASP A 707 14.62 -0.08 -9.94
N ARG A 708 14.15 1.02 -10.52
CA ARG A 708 15.00 2.07 -11.08
C ARG A 708 15.14 3.20 -10.08
N TRP A 709 16.15 3.10 -9.23
CA TRP A 709 16.46 4.14 -8.27
C TRP A 709 17.92 4.61 -8.41
N VAL A 710 18.14 5.89 -8.11
CA VAL A 710 19.44 6.54 -8.16
C VAL A 710 19.53 7.55 -7.01
N TYR A 711 20.44 7.29 -6.05
CA TYR A 711 20.65 8.08 -4.84
C TYR A 711 22.16 8.25 -4.59
N PRO A 712 22.88 9.02 -5.42
CA PRO A 712 24.31 9.26 -5.20
C PRO A 712 24.53 9.87 -3.81
N GLU A 713 25.58 9.43 -3.16
CA GLU A 713 25.93 9.80 -1.80
C GLU A 713 27.09 10.79 -1.79
N TYR A 714 26.84 11.98 -1.24
CA TYR A 714 27.87 12.98 -1.00
C TYR A 714 28.62 12.68 0.30
N THR A 715 29.96 12.70 0.25
CA THR A 715 30.79 12.55 1.45
C THR A 715 30.92 13.89 2.13
N LEU A 716 30.26 14.06 3.28
CA LEU A 716 30.31 15.27 4.07
C LEU A 716 31.72 15.50 4.63
N GLN A 717 32.29 16.67 4.35
CA GLN A 717 33.60 17.09 4.79
C GLN A 717 33.52 18.21 5.84
N LEU A 718 32.31 18.47 6.36
CA LEU A 718 32.10 19.48 7.37
C LEU A 718 32.37 18.92 8.78
N PRO A 719 32.95 19.70 9.68
CA PRO A 719 32.96 19.34 11.10
C PRO A 719 31.52 19.17 11.62
N GLN A 720 31.27 18.18 12.44
CA GLN A 720 29.96 17.89 13.04
C GLN A 720 29.27 19.12 13.66
N GLU A 721 30.06 20.02 14.25
CA GLU A 721 29.62 21.27 14.88
C GLU A 721 28.94 22.24 13.88
N SER A 722 29.28 22.19 12.59
CA SER A 722 28.76 23.13 11.58
C SER A 722 27.38 22.82 11.08
N LEU A 723 26.82 21.64 11.35
CA LEU A 723 25.44 21.28 11.01
C LEU A 723 24.47 21.42 12.19
N HIS A 724 24.99 21.76 13.35
CA HIS A 724 24.20 22.05 14.53
C HIS A 724 23.33 23.30 14.31
N GLY A 725 22.02 23.17 14.49
CA GLY A 725 21.08 24.25 14.26
C GLY A 725 20.78 24.57 12.79
N ALA A 726 21.12 23.67 11.86
CA ALA A 726 20.70 23.80 10.47
C ALA A 726 19.17 23.90 10.36
N TYR A 727 18.70 24.90 9.62
CA TYR A 727 17.27 25.19 9.43
C TYR A 727 16.74 24.56 8.15
N ALA A 728 17.53 24.64 7.07
CA ALA A 728 17.15 24.09 5.78
C ALA A 728 18.38 23.70 4.96
N LEU A 729 18.15 22.91 3.94
CA LEU A 729 19.06 22.67 2.82
C LEU A 729 18.44 23.24 1.54
N THR A 730 19.23 24.02 0.80
CA THR A 730 18.83 24.48 -0.53
C THR A 730 19.77 23.94 -1.58
N PHE A 731 19.26 23.68 -2.77
CA PHE A 731 20.03 23.31 -3.95
C PHE A 731 19.27 23.67 -5.22
N GLU A 732 19.97 23.73 -6.32
CA GLU A 732 19.34 23.83 -7.64
C GLU A 732 19.43 22.49 -8.34
N VAL A 733 18.37 22.10 -9.00
CA VAL A 733 18.26 20.84 -9.75
C VAL A 733 17.67 21.08 -11.14
N LYS A 734 18.17 20.33 -12.10
CA LYS A 734 17.69 20.29 -13.48
C LYS A 734 17.75 18.85 -13.96
N ALA A 735 16.76 18.39 -14.70
CA ALA A 735 16.70 17.01 -15.14
C ALA A 735 16.15 16.88 -16.56
N THR A 736 16.47 15.78 -17.23
CA THR A 736 15.93 15.49 -18.55
C THR A 736 14.46 15.11 -18.40
N PRO A 737 13.50 15.82 -19.02
CA PRO A 737 12.07 15.69 -18.76
C PRO A 737 11.51 14.30 -18.99
N ASP A 738 11.96 13.62 -20.03
CA ASP A 738 11.50 12.28 -20.40
C ASP A 738 11.98 11.19 -19.43
N ALA A 739 12.99 11.48 -18.61
CA ALA A 739 13.60 10.55 -17.70
C ALA A 739 12.91 10.54 -16.33
N ILE A 740 12.21 11.61 -15.93
CA ILE A 740 11.78 11.79 -14.54
C ILE A 740 10.27 11.89 -14.44
N LYS A 741 9.67 10.82 -13.97
CA LYS A 741 8.23 10.74 -13.65
C LYS A 741 7.92 10.67 -12.16
N GLN A 742 8.94 10.59 -11.31
CA GLN A 742 8.80 10.47 -9.86
C GLN A 742 9.56 11.58 -9.14
N MET A 743 9.20 11.80 -7.89
CA MET A 743 9.79 12.82 -7.06
C MET A 743 11.27 12.56 -6.79
N LEU A 744 12.04 13.62 -6.75
CA LEU A 744 13.37 13.61 -6.17
C LEU A 744 13.24 13.40 -4.66
N VAL A 745 14.09 12.56 -4.11
CA VAL A 745 14.11 12.29 -2.66
C VAL A 745 15.51 12.57 -2.13
N MET A 746 15.58 13.30 -1.03
CA MET A 746 16.81 13.47 -0.27
C MET A 746 16.79 12.53 0.93
N SER A 747 17.90 11.87 1.19
CA SER A 747 18.07 11.06 2.39
C SER A 747 19.21 11.66 3.22
N VAL A 748 18.89 12.01 4.46
CA VAL A 748 19.85 12.51 5.44
C VAL A 748 19.98 11.50 6.58
N GLY A 749 21.18 11.00 6.81
CA GLY A 749 21.43 10.04 7.89
C GLY A 749 21.82 10.75 9.18
N HIS A 750 21.35 10.23 10.30
CA HIS A 750 21.78 10.61 11.63
C HIS A 750 22.63 9.51 12.26
N THR A 751 23.69 9.88 12.96
CA THR A 751 24.31 9.00 13.96
C THR A 751 23.75 9.34 15.34
N GLY A 752 22.86 8.54 15.85
CA GLY A 752 22.67 8.41 17.29
C GLY A 752 23.33 7.10 17.73
N GLU A 753 23.63 6.93 19.00
CA GLU A 753 24.57 5.96 19.58
C GLU A 753 24.57 4.50 19.08
N LYS A 754 23.72 4.05 18.19
CA LYS A 754 23.75 2.69 17.59
C LYS A 754 22.98 2.45 16.29
N GLN A 755 22.26 3.41 15.70
CA GLN A 755 21.56 3.16 14.43
C GLN A 755 21.48 4.41 13.56
N GLU A 756 21.89 4.28 12.28
CA GLU A 756 21.63 5.29 11.25
C GLU A 756 20.09 5.41 11.06
N LYS A 757 19.53 6.54 11.41
CA LYS A 757 18.16 6.91 11.01
C LYS A 757 18.24 7.63 9.68
N ALA A 758 17.78 7.03 8.62
CA ALA A 758 17.58 7.73 7.35
C ALA A 758 16.29 8.56 7.42
N ILE A 759 16.39 9.85 7.18
CA ILE A 759 15.26 10.75 7.04
C ILE A 759 15.08 10.98 5.55
N HIS A 760 13.87 10.72 5.02
CA HIS A 760 13.53 10.94 3.64
C HIS A 760 12.66 12.19 3.52
N HIS A 761 13.13 13.15 2.74
CA HIS A 761 12.36 14.33 2.40
C HIS A 761 11.95 14.26 0.94
N PRO A 762 10.66 14.15 0.62
CA PRO A 762 10.18 14.19 -0.75
C PRO A 762 10.42 15.56 -1.34
N VAL A 763 10.88 15.60 -2.59
CA VAL A 763 11.10 16.82 -3.37
C VAL A 763 10.21 16.79 -4.60
N LEU A 764 9.68 17.92 -5.00
CA LEU A 764 8.89 18.04 -6.22
C LEU A 764 9.71 17.63 -7.45
N ARG A 765 9.03 17.15 -8.48
CA ARG A 765 9.66 16.69 -9.72
C ARG A 765 10.50 17.80 -10.33
N PRO A 766 11.76 17.56 -10.63
CA PRO A 766 12.58 18.54 -11.34
C PRO A 766 12.16 18.61 -12.80
N SER A 767 12.27 19.80 -13.39
CA SER A 767 12.02 20.07 -14.80
C SER A 767 13.33 20.16 -15.60
N GLU A 768 13.22 20.43 -16.90
CA GLU A 768 14.36 20.73 -17.77
C GLU A 768 15.01 22.10 -17.49
N HIS A 769 14.38 22.92 -16.67
CA HIS A 769 14.91 24.20 -16.24
C HIS A 769 15.52 24.11 -14.86
N TRP A 770 16.49 24.98 -14.57
CA TRP A 770 17.03 25.08 -13.21
C TRP A 770 15.97 25.56 -12.24
N GLU A 771 15.74 24.75 -11.21
CA GLU A 771 14.80 25.05 -10.14
C GLU A 771 15.49 24.95 -8.80
N LYS A 772 15.34 26.00 -8.00
CA LYS A 772 15.78 26.00 -6.60
C LYS A 772 14.82 25.13 -5.78
N ARG A 773 15.37 24.30 -4.92
CA ARG A 773 14.63 23.45 -3.99
C ARG A 773 15.10 23.74 -2.57
N THR A 774 14.14 23.89 -1.67
CA THR A 774 14.38 24.08 -0.25
C THR A 774 13.77 22.92 0.52
N ILE A 775 14.56 22.33 1.40
CA ILE A 775 14.12 21.28 2.34
C ILE A 775 14.35 21.81 3.72
N TYR A 776 13.28 21.95 4.48
CA TYR A 776 13.33 22.41 5.86
C TYR A 776 13.53 21.22 6.79
N PHE A 777 14.47 21.36 7.74
CA PHE A 777 14.66 20.36 8.79
C PHE A 777 13.65 20.63 9.90
N ASP A 778 12.93 19.61 10.31
CA ASP A 778 12.06 19.74 11.47
C ASP A 778 12.86 20.04 12.71
N LYS A 779 12.29 20.83 13.63
CA LYS A 779 12.87 21.05 14.95
C LYS A 779 12.91 19.73 15.71
N GLN A 780 14.02 19.04 15.61
CA GLN A 780 14.26 17.87 16.44
C GLN A 780 14.75 18.29 17.82
N SER A 781 14.36 17.54 18.84
CA SER A 781 14.77 17.74 20.22
C SER A 781 16.26 17.47 20.46
N GLU A 782 16.94 16.86 19.48
CA GLU A 782 18.36 16.54 19.53
C GLU A 782 19.09 17.11 18.30
N PRO A 783 20.36 17.46 18.42
CA PRO A 783 21.13 18.03 17.33
C PRO A 783 21.22 17.06 16.17
N LEU A 784 20.97 17.59 14.99
CA LEU A 784 21.04 16.85 13.74
C LEU A 784 22.51 16.57 13.39
N GLU A 785 22.92 15.33 13.42
CA GLU A 785 24.22 14.87 12.95
C GLU A 785 24.07 14.28 11.55
N ILE A 786 24.32 15.09 10.53
CA ILE A 786 24.27 14.62 9.14
C ILE A 786 25.58 13.91 8.82
N ILE A 787 25.53 12.59 8.69
CA ILE A 787 26.68 11.78 8.29
C ILE A 787 26.68 11.42 6.81
N ARG A 788 25.51 11.46 6.17
CA ARG A 788 25.35 11.16 4.75
C ARG A 788 24.31 12.07 4.13
N LEU A 789 24.60 12.56 2.95
CA LEU A 789 23.64 13.31 2.13
C LEU A 789 23.45 12.55 0.81
N ARG A 790 22.23 12.13 0.55
CA ARG A 790 21.82 11.52 -0.73
C ARG A 790 20.76 12.38 -1.36
N ILE A 791 21.01 12.86 -2.56
CA ILE A 791 20.03 13.59 -3.35
C ILE A 791 19.77 12.77 -4.60
N GLY A 792 18.58 12.19 -4.72
CA GLY A 792 18.31 11.24 -5.77
C GLY A 792 16.84 11.12 -6.12
N LEU A 793 16.52 10.15 -6.95
CA LEU A 793 15.17 9.97 -7.48
C LEU A 793 14.90 8.52 -7.87
N ASN A 794 13.64 8.19 -8.07
CA ASN A 794 13.19 7.00 -8.75
C ASN A 794 12.80 7.33 -10.19
N SER A 795 13.17 6.49 -11.14
CA SER A 795 12.94 6.70 -12.57
C SER A 795 11.98 5.69 -13.16
N MET A 796 11.14 6.15 -14.09
CA MET A 796 10.33 5.28 -14.96
C MET A 796 11.03 4.96 -16.28
N SER A 797 12.13 5.63 -16.58
CA SER A 797 12.89 5.47 -17.84
C SER A 797 14.10 4.56 -17.65
N ASP A 798 14.55 3.91 -18.73
CA ASP A 798 15.72 3.03 -18.72
C ASP A 798 17.03 3.79 -18.56
N GLU A 799 17.00 5.09 -18.78
CA GLU A 799 18.15 5.98 -18.68
C GLU A 799 17.70 7.33 -18.09
N ILE A 800 18.54 7.90 -17.21
CA ILE A 800 18.23 9.15 -16.53
C ILE A 800 19.48 10.02 -16.41
N THR A 801 19.30 11.32 -16.59
CA THR A 801 20.34 12.32 -16.36
C THR A 801 19.77 13.48 -15.56
N TYR A 802 20.39 13.82 -14.45
CA TYR A 802 20.06 15.03 -13.70
C TYR A 802 21.33 15.72 -13.21
N ARG A 803 21.21 17.02 -12.93
CA ARG A 803 22.30 17.89 -12.51
C ARG A 803 21.90 18.62 -11.25
N ILE A 804 22.86 18.79 -10.35
CA ILE A 804 22.67 19.53 -9.11
C ILE A 804 23.81 20.53 -8.95
N ARG A 805 23.51 21.70 -8.41
CA ARG A 805 24.50 22.74 -8.05
C ARG A 805 24.01 23.57 -6.88
N ASN A 806 24.87 24.44 -6.35
CA ASN A 806 24.57 25.44 -5.31
C ASN A 806 23.92 24.79 -4.07
N ILE A 807 24.53 23.73 -3.57
CA ILE A 807 24.03 23.04 -2.36
C ILE A 807 24.48 23.83 -1.15
N GLN A 808 23.53 24.35 -0.39
CA GLN A 808 23.76 25.23 0.76
C GLN A 808 22.98 24.73 1.99
N VAL A 809 23.61 24.82 3.14
CA VAL A 809 22.94 24.69 4.43
C VAL A 809 22.53 26.08 4.91
N VAL A 810 21.31 26.19 5.39
CA VAL A 810 20.70 27.42 5.87
C VAL A 810 20.53 27.38 7.37
N TYR A 811 20.89 28.46 8.04
CA TYR A 811 20.80 28.65 9.49
C TYR A 811 19.91 29.86 9.79
N GLN A 812 19.01 29.73 10.76
CA GLN A 812 18.30 30.88 11.31
C GLN A 812 19.32 31.70 12.15
N GLN A 813 19.25 33.05 12.01
CA GLN A 813 20.04 33.95 12.82
C GLN A 813 19.52 34.02 14.26
#